data_b531318bab1492069fd1ef86756c90da
#
_entry.id   b531318bab1492069fd1ef86756c90da
#
_cell.length_a   1.000
_cell.length_b   1.000
_cell.length_c   1.000
_cell.angle_alpha   90.00
_cell.angle_beta   90.00
_cell.angle_gamma   90.00
#
_symmetry.space_group_name_H-M   'P 1'
#
loop_
_entity.id
_entity.type
_entity.pdbx_description
1 polymer ?
#
loop_
_entity_poly.entity_id
_entity_poly.type
_entity_poly.pdbx_seq_one_letter_code
_entity_poly.pdbx_strand_id
1 'polypeptide(L)'
;HKRDQEVNNQKYKRLVRSREGMVSTEMVPASKLKVGDLIIVEKDQRVPADLVLLRTTERAGACFVRTDQLDGETDWKLRLAVPDTQKLESNAKLFEIHASLFAEKPQRDIHSFIGTFTRHDGSGEESLDVENTLWTNCVVASGTALGAVVYTGQETRSVMNNCQPRSKVGLLDMEINQLTKVLFGAVIGLAFVLMCLKGFQGPWYRYMFRFVLLFSYIIPISLRVNLDMGKAFYSWSMQRDKEMPETVVRCTTIPEELGRISYLLSDKTGTLTQNSMVFKRLHLGTGSYSTESFDQVREKVMQAYATPADSSSPTKPTALPLAKTRRSEHSRVQEAVKAVALCHNVTPVWEPCDDTQSEADQHYNIERQTHTVVYQASSPDEVALVKWTEEVGLALEKRDLVSIQLRTPNNRILDFSILQVFPFTSETKRMGIIVKDTTTGEITFYLKGADVVMSGIVQYTDWLDEECGNMAREGLRTLVVAKKSLTEEQYLDFDTRYNAARMAIADRGSRVSAVVESLEREMELLCVTGVEDKLQDKVRTTLELLRNAGIKVWMLTGDKLETATCIAKSSRLVSRTQDLYVFAPVVTRTDAHQQLNSFRKKQDCALVITGDSLEVCLQYYQVELLELACRSPAVVCCRCSPTQKAQVVRLIQQHTGKRVC
;
A
#
# COMPACT_ATOMS: atom_id res chain seq x y z
N HIS A 1 9.67 23.27 12.69
CA HIS A 1 8.78 24.19 13.44
C HIS A 1 7.77 24.93 12.56
N LYS A 2 8.17 25.60 11.44
CA LYS A 2 7.22 26.34 10.60
C LYS A 2 6.19 25.40 9.96
N ARG A 3 6.63 24.27 9.40
CA ARG A 3 5.73 23.25 8.82
C ARG A 3 4.86 22.56 9.86
N ASP A 4 5.41 22.26 11.03
CA ASP A 4 4.64 21.70 12.14
C ASP A 4 3.53 22.67 12.58
N GLN A 5 3.83 23.97 12.62
CA GLN A 5 2.84 25.01 12.89
C GLN A 5 1.79 25.11 11.78
N GLU A 6 2.16 24.96 10.52
CA GLU A 6 1.21 24.93 9.39
C GLU A 6 0.22 23.79 9.54
N VAL A 7 0.71 22.57 9.81
CA VAL A 7 -0.15 21.38 10.00
C VAL A 7 -1.04 21.53 11.24
N ASN A 8 -0.48 21.98 12.37
CA ASN A 8 -1.23 22.15 13.62
C ASN A 8 -2.25 23.28 13.57
N ASN A 9 -2.04 24.29 12.72
CA ASN A 9 -2.96 25.40 12.52
C ASN A 9 -3.94 25.20 11.36
N GLN A 10 -3.83 24.09 10.63
CA GLN A 10 -4.80 23.75 9.59
C GLN A 10 -6.20 23.68 10.20
N LYS A 11 -7.16 24.37 9.59
CA LYS A 11 -8.53 24.48 10.12
C LYS A 11 -9.42 23.38 9.56
N TYR A 12 -10.23 22.81 10.43
CA TYR A 12 -11.21 21.77 10.10
C TYR A 12 -12.61 22.20 10.52
N LYS A 13 -13.62 21.72 9.81
CA LYS A 13 -15.02 21.97 10.10
C LYS A 13 -15.47 21.06 11.25
N ARG A 14 -15.73 21.64 12.42
CA ARG A 14 -16.33 20.94 13.57
C ARG A 14 -17.83 21.19 13.59
N LEU A 15 -18.61 20.13 13.74
CA LEU A 15 -20.06 20.24 13.98
C LEU A 15 -20.31 20.60 15.44
N VAL A 16 -21.10 21.63 15.65
CA VAL A 16 -21.48 22.11 16.99
C VAL A 16 -22.98 22.33 17.04
N ARG A 17 -23.62 21.93 18.14
CA ARG A 17 -24.99 22.22 18.42
C ARG A 17 -25.07 23.52 19.24
N SER A 18 -25.75 24.56 18.71
CA SER A 18 -26.03 25.80 19.43
C SER A 18 -26.99 25.56 20.60
N ARG A 19 -26.97 26.45 21.58
CA ARG A 19 -27.95 26.45 22.71
C ARG A 19 -29.40 26.51 22.23
N GLU A 20 -29.64 27.04 21.06
CA GLU A 20 -30.97 27.12 20.41
C GLU A 20 -31.33 25.85 19.61
N GLY A 21 -30.54 24.79 19.68
CA GLY A 21 -30.80 23.53 19.01
C GLY A 21 -30.36 23.46 17.54
N MET A 22 -29.92 24.58 16.95
CA MET A 22 -29.41 24.58 15.56
C MET A 22 -28.01 23.98 15.49
N VAL A 23 -27.78 23.15 14.47
CA VAL A 23 -26.46 22.57 14.18
C VAL A 23 -25.74 23.49 13.20
N SER A 24 -24.56 23.95 13.59
CA SER A 24 -23.67 24.79 12.79
C SER A 24 -22.29 24.19 12.67
N THR A 25 -21.52 24.66 11.69
CA THR A 25 -20.12 24.28 11.51
C THR A 25 -19.21 25.41 11.97
N GLU A 26 -18.24 25.07 12.81
CA GLU A 26 -17.21 25.99 13.29
C GLU A 26 -15.84 25.58 12.73
N MET A 27 -15.04 26.54 12.28
CA MET A 27 -13.67 26.28 11.82
C MET A 27 -12.70 26.29 12.99
N VAL A 28 -12.18 25.12 13.34
CA VAL A 28 -11.26 24.90 14.48
C VAL A 28 -9.90 24.43 13.99
N PRO A 29 -8.77 24.98 14.49
CA PRO A 29 -7.45 24.46 14.15
C PRO A 29 -7.24 23.07 14.73
N ALA A 30 -6.47 22.21 14.03
CA ALA A 30 -6.18 20.84 14.44
C ALA A 30 -5.67 20.72 15.88
N SER A 31 -4.87 21.69 16.33
CA SER A 31 -4.31 21.74 17.69
C SER A 31 -5.35 21.92 18.82
N LYS A 32 -6.58 22.32 18.51
CA LYS A 32 -7.65 22.54 19.50
C LYS A 32 -8.71 21.43 19.53
N LEU A 33 -8.54 20.39 18.72
CA LEU A 33 -9.45 19.27 18.66
C LEU A 33 -9.40 18.45 19.95
N LYS A 34 -10.55 17.97 20.39
CA LYS A 34 -10.73 17.16 21.61
C LYS A 34 -11.42 15.85 21.28
N VAL A 35 -11.20 14.86 22.12
CA VAL A 35 -11.94 13.57 22.06
C VAL A 35 -13.44 13.87 22.20
N GLY A 36 -14.25 13.27 21.34
CA GLY A 36 -15.70 13.48 21.25
C GLY A 36 -16.12 14.58 20.27
N ASP A 37 -15.19 15.36 19.70
CA ASP A 37 -15.53 16.32 18.65
C ASP A 37 -15.97 15.60 17.37
N LEU A 38 -17.01 16.13 16.70
CA LEU A 38 -17.46 15.65 15.39
C LEU A 38 -16.83 16.52 14.30
N ILE A 39 -16.03 15.92 13.42
CA ILE A 39 -15.21 16.63 12.44
C ILE A 39 -15.54 16.18 11.04
N ILE A 40 -15.63 17.15 10.13
CA ILE A 40 -15.75 16.92 8.69
C ILE A 40 -14.37 17.04 8.06
N VAL A 41 -13.94 16.00 7.37
CA VAL A 41 -12.72 15.95 6.57
C VAL A 41 -13.13 15.87 5.10
N GLU A 42 -12.70 16.82 4.29
CA GLU A 42 -13.03 16.92 2.87
C GLU A 42 -12.05 16.09 2.02
N LYS A 43 -12.42 15.89 0.75
CA LYS A 43 -11.55 15.24 -0.24
C LYS A 43 -10.17 15.92 -0.27
N ASP A 44 -9.11 15.13 -0.39
CA ASP A 44 -7.70 15.54 -0.40
C ASP A 44 -7.22 16.24 0.88
N GLN A 45 -8.05 16.28 1.92
CA GLN A 45 -7.64 16.75 3.23
C GLN A 45 -7.01 15.61 4.05
N ARG A 46 -6.04 16.00 4.88
CA ARG A 46 -5.38 15.11 5.84
C ARG A 46 -6.25 14.96 7.08
N VAL A 47 -6.37 13.75 7.59
CA VAL A 47 -7.08 13.45 8.83
C VAL A 47 -6.29 14.02 10.03
N PRO A 48 -6.91 14.91 10.87
CA PRO A 48 -6.18 15.64 11.92
C PRO A 48 -5.98 14.87 13.22
N ALA A 49 -6.81 13.89 13.49
CA ALA A 49 -6.82 13.07 14.71
C ALA A 49 -7.32 11.68 14.37
N ASP A 50 -7.18 10.70 15.27
CA ASP A 50 -7.75 9.38 15.03
C ASP A 50 -9.27 9.44 15.24
N LEU A 51 -10.02 9.07 14.21
CA LEU A 51 -11.48 9.20 14.14
C LEU A 51 -12.14 7.84 13.92
N VAL A 52 -13.35 7.68 14.44
CA VAL A 52 -14.30 6.67 13.96
C VAL A 52 -15.19 7.31 12.90
N LEU A 53 -15.28 6.68 11.73
CA LEU A 53 -16.05 7.16 10.58
C LEU A 53 -17.54 6.93 10.81
N LEU A 54 -18.28 7.99 11.07
CA LEU A 54 -19.72 7.91 11.32
C LEU A 54 -20.52 8.03 10.02
N ARG A 55 -20.09 8.89 9.11
CA ARG A 55 -20.85 9.17 7.89
C ARG A 55 -19.94 9.64 6.76
N THR A 56 -20.31 9.29 5.53
CA THR A 56 -19.68 9.81 4.31
C THR A 56 -20.74 10.29 3.31
N THR A 57 -20.34 11.16 2.40
CA THR A 57 -21.20 11.62 1.30
C THR A 57 -21.42 10.56 0.24
N GLU A 58 -20.55 9.56 0.18
CA GLU A 58 -20.71 8.44 -0.74
C GLU A 58 -21.91 7.57 -0.33
N ARG A 59 -22.81 7.28 -1.30
CA ARG A 59 -24.05 6.54 -1.05
C ARG A 59 -23.85 5.17 -0.44
N ALA A 60 -22.73 4.53 -0.78
CA ALA A 60 -22.36 3.23 -0.26
C ALA A 60 -21.83 3.23 1.17
N GLY A 61 -21.68 4.40 1.83
CA GLY A 61 -21.05 4.48 3.15
C GLY A 61 -19.53 4.18 3.12
N ALA A 62 -18.94 4.11 1.93
CA ALA A 62 -17.53 3.80 1.72
C ALA A 62 -16.71 5.08 1.60
N CYS A 63 -15.50 5.07 2.11
CA CYS A 63 -14.53 6.15 1.98
C CYS A 63 -13.16 5.56 1.69
N PHE A 64 -12.52 5.98 0.61
CA PHE A 64 -11.14 5.59 0.31
C PHE A 64 -10.17 6.56 0.96
N VAL A 65 -9.15 6.01 1.60
CA VAL A 65 -8.08 6.79 2.24
C VAL A 65 -6.71 6.32 1.77
N ARG A 66 -5.79 7.26 1.60
CA ARG A 66 -4.38 6.98 1.37
C ARG A 66 -3.65 6.96 2.69
N THR A 67 -2.85 5.93 2.92
CA THR A 67 -2.11 5.72 4.17
C THR A 67 -0.61 5.87 3.99
N ASP A 68 -0.16 6.38 2.84
CA ASP A 68 1.24 6.55 2.46
C ASP A 68 2.12 7.22 3.53
N GLN A 69 1.55 8.14 4.31
CA GLN A 69 2.27 8.82 5.38
C GLN A 69 2.24 8.09 6.73
N LEU A 70 1.41 7.07 6.86
CA LEU A 70 1.26 6.29 8.08
C LEU A 70 2.08 4.99 8.03
N ASP A 71 1.91 4.21 6.96
CA ASP A 71 2.52 2.89 6.77
C ASP A 71 3.51 2.81 5.59
N GLY A 72 3.58 3.87 4.77
CA GLY A 72 4.42 3.93 3.58
C GLY A 72 3.86 3.17 2.38
N GLU A 73 2.64 2.61 2.48
CA GLU A 73 1.96 1.95 1.37
C GLU A 73 1.25 2.99 0.50
N THR A 74 1.35 2.85 -0.82
CA THR A 74 0.69 3.75 -1.77
C THR A 74 -0.72 3.31 -2.13
N ASP A 75 -1.14 2.16 -1.62
CA ASP A 75 -2.45 1.58 -1.87
C ASP A 75 -3.56 2.35 -1.15
N TRP A 76 -4.71 2.43 -1.79
CA TRP A 76 -5.89 3.03 -1.19
C TRP A 76 -6.59 2.01 -0.28
N LYS A 77 -6.88 2.40 0.95
CA LYS A 77 -7.59 1.55 1.89
C LYS A 77 -9.04 1.96 1.99
N LEU A 78 -9.93 0.98 1.87
CA LEU A 78 -11.36 1.18 2.04
C LEU A 78 -11.68 1.36 3.53
N ARG A 79 -12.51 2.36 3.83
CA ARG A 79 -13.09 2.60 5.15
C ARG A 79 -14.61 2.68 5.04
N LEU A 80 -15.30 2.15 6.04
CA LEU A 80 -16.74 2.03 6.05
C LEU A 80 -17.31 2.85 7.20
N ALA A 81 -18.31 3.65 6.90
CA ALA A 81 -19.07 4.36 7.93
C ALA A 81 -19.88 3.37 8.77
N VAL A 82 -20.11 3.73 10.03
CA VAL A 82 -21.00 2.98 10.91
C VAL A 82 -22.39 2.90 10.25
N PRO A 83 -22.94 1.69 9.99
CA PRO A 83 -24.18 1.52 9.21
C PRO A 83 -25.37 2.30 9.74
N ASP A 84 -25.54 2.34 11.05
CA ASP A 84 -26.67 3.03 11.68
C ASP A 84 -26.60 4.55 11.55
N THR A 85 -25.40 5.12 11.61
CA THR A 85 -25.21 6.57 11.43
C THR A 85 -25.22 6.98 9.97
N GLN A 86 -24.79 6.10 9.05
CA GLN A 86 -24.85 6.36 7.62
C GLN A 86 -26.27 6.47 7.07
N LYS A 87 -27.23 5.72 7.63
CA LYS A 87 -28.65 5.74 7.24
C LYS A 87 -29.37 7.05 7.56
N LEU A 88 -28.78 7.93 8.37
CA LEU A 88 -29.39 9.19 8.75
C LEU A 88 -29.52 10.16 7.57
N GLU A 89 -30.63 10.88 7.49
CA GLU A 89 -30.89 11.80 6.39
C GLU A 89 -29.98 13.04 6.39
N SER A 90 -29.56 13.50 7.58
CA SER A 90 -28.72 14.70 7.71
C SER A 90 -27.70 14.57 8.84
N ASN A 91 -26.62 15.36 8.78
CA ASN A 91 -25.61 15.43 9.83
C ASN A 91 -26.16 15.98 11.16
N ALA A 92 -27.23 16.75 11.09
CA ALA A 92 -27.89 17.31 12.29
C ALA A 92 -28.52 16.21 13.17
N LYS A 93 -29.05 15.15 12.55
CA LYS A 93 -29.68 14.04 13.28
C LYS A 93 -28.67 13.24 14.14
N LEU A 94 -27.36 13.38 13.93
CA LEU A 94 -26.35 12.77 14.79
C LEU A 94 -26.39 13.29 16.24
N PHE A 95 -26.84 14.55 16.44
CA PHE A 95 -26.99 15.11 17.79
C PHE A 95 -28.29 14.69 18.48
N GLU A 96 -29.21 14.05 17.79
CA GLU A 96 -30.48 13.55 18.32
C GLU A 96 -30.39 12.10 18.79
N ILE A 97 -29.32 11.39 18.38
CA ILE A 97 -29.12 9.99 18.76
C ILE A 97 -28.50 9.90 20.15
N HIS A 98 -29.11 9.11 21.03
CA HIS A 98 -28.52 8.67 22.28
C HIS A 98 -27.67 7.41 22.04
N ALA A 99 -26.38 7.60 21.86
CA ALA A 99 -25.44 6.51 21.60
C ALA A 99 -24.14 6.71 22.37
N SER A 100 -23.47 5.63 22.66
CA SER A 100 -22.11 5.63 23.22
C SER A 100 -21.15 4.91 22.28
N LEU A 101 -19.95 5.46 22.17
CA LEU A 101 -18.86 4.88 21.40
C LEU A 101 -17.76 4.44 22.37
N PHE A 102 -17.52 3.14 22.43
CA PHE A 102 -16.40 2.56 23.16
C PHE A 102 -15.23 2.37 22.21
N ALA A 103 -14.03 2.74 22.62
CA ALA A 103 -12.78 2.49 21.94
C ALA A 103 -11.75 1.92 22.92
N GLU A 104 -10.95 0.98 22.48
CA GLU A 104 -9.85 0.41 23.24
C GLU A 104 -8.82 1.46 23.67
N LYS A 105 -7.89 1.09 24.57
CA LYS A 105 -6.80 1.99 24.95
C LYS A 105 -5.88 2.29 23.75
N PRO A 106 -5.28 3.49 23.69
CA PRO A 106 -4.32 3.84 22.63
C PRO A 106 -3.21 2.79 22.49
N GLN A 107 -2.97 2.30 21.29
CA GLN A 107 -1.95 1.30 20.97
C GLN A 107 -1.22 1.64 19.67
N ARG A 108 -0.06 0.99 19.44
CA ARG A 108 0.77 1.24 18.26
C ARG A 108 0.29 0.52 17.00
N ASP A 109 -0.46 -0.56 17.16
CA ASP A 109 -0.93 -1.34 16.03
C ASP A 109 -1.91 -0.54 15.17
N ILE A 110 -1.56 -0.37 13.88
CA ILE A 110 -2.36 0.36 12.90
C ILE A 110 -3.33 -0.55 12.14
N HIS A 111 -3.17 -1.87 12.27
CA HIS A 111 -3.95 -2.87 11.54
C HIS A 111 -5.09 -3.46 12.37
N SER A 112 -5.18 -3.12 13.65
CA SER A 112 -6.26 -3.57 14.52
C SER A 112 -6.93 -2.39 15.25
N PHE A 113 -8.23 -2.54 15.48
CA PHE A 113 -9.02 -1.64 16.33
C PHE A 113 -10.19 -2.42 16.90
N ILE A 114 -10.43 -2.24 18.19
CA ILE A 114 -11.55 -2.84 18.88
C ILE A 114 -12.39 -1.72 19.48
N GLY A 115 -13.61 -1.59 18.99
CA GLY A 115 -14.58 -0.63 19.48
C GLY A 115 -16.00 -1.17 19.37
N THR A 116 -16.93 -0.49 20.00
CA THR A 116 -18.36 -0.76 19.88
C THR A 116 -19.13 0.56 19.83
N PHE A 117 -20.13 0.57 18.99
CA PHE A 117 -21.10 1.66 18.92
C PHE A 117 -22.44 1.14 19.43
N THR A 118 -22.89 1.64 20.57
CA THR A 118 -24.10 1.17 21.26
C THR A 118 -25.15 2.28 21.24
N ARG A 119 -26.33 1.98 20.70
CA ARG A 119 -27.48 2.86 20.77
C ARG A 119 -28.31 2.53 22.00
N HIS A 120 -28.70 3.58 22.74
CA HIS A 120 -29.49 3.43 23.97
C HIS A 120 -31.02 3.40 23.71
N ASP A 121 -31.42 3.49 22.44
CA ASP A 121 -32.83 3.39 22.01
C ASP A 121 -33.31 1.94 21.77
N GLY A 122 -32.48 0.95 22.07
CA GLY A 122 -32.79 -0.48 21.93
C GLY A 122 -32.59 -1.05 20.52
N SER A 123 -32.01 -0.29 19.58
CA SER A 123 -31.78 -0.74 18.20
C SER A 123 -30.54 -1.63 18.01
N GLY A 124 -29.72 -1.82 19.06
CA GLY A 124 -28.61 -2.75 19.01
C GLY A 124 -27.22 -2.18 19.29
N GLU A 125 -26.24 -3.07 19.24
CA GLU A 125 -24.82 -2.78 19.40
C GLU A 125 -24.08 -3.17 18.12
N GLU A 126 -23.29 -2.25 17.57
CA GLU A 126 -22.45 -2.49 16.39
C GLU A 126 -20.99 -2.62 16.78
N SER A 127 -20.35 -3.66 16.26
CA SER A 127 -18.91 -3.89 16.43
C SER A 127 -18.12 -3.01 15.48
N LEU A 128 -17.15 -2.28 16.02
CA LEU A 128 -16.23 -1.44 15.24
C LEU A 128 -14.86 -2.12 15.14
N ASP A 129 -14.29 -2.06 13.97
CA ASP A 129 -12.95 -2.54 13.67
C ASP A 129 -12.14 -1.50 12.87
N VAL A 130 -10.98 -1.88 12.37
CA VAL A 130 -10.10 -0.95 11.64
C VAL A 130 -10.76 -0.35 10.39
N GLU A 131 -11.74 -1.04 9.79
CA GLU A 131 -12.45 -0.54 8.62
C GLU A 131 -13.33 0.68 8.94
N ASN A 132 -13.75 0.82 10.20
CA ASN A 132 -14.55 1.96 10.65
C ASN A 132 -13.72 3.15 11.14
N THR A 133 -12.39 3.12 10.96
CA THR A 133 -11.48 4.14 11.52
C THR A 133 -10.77 4.96 10.45
N LEU A 134 -10.49 6.21 10.77
CA LEU A 134 -9.63 7.10 10.00
C LEU A 134 -8.46 7.51 10.87
N TRP A 135 -7.26 7.03 10.55
CA TRP A 135 -6.07 7.36 11.32
C TRP A 135 -5.50 8.73 10.95
N THR A 136 -4.89 9.38 11.92
CA THR A 136 -4.15 10.63 11.74
C THR A 136 -3.10 10.52 10.63
N ASN A 137 -2.96 11.57 9.83
CA ASN A 137 -2.08 11.67 8.66
C ASN A 137 -2.52 10.87 7.42
N CYS A 138 -3.58 10.05 7.47
CA CYS A 138 -4.21 9.57 6.25
C CYS A 138 -4.85 10.71 5.47
N VAL A 139 -4.99 10.56 4.16
CA VAL A 139 -5.65 11.54 3.30
C VAL A 139 -6.92 10.94 2.75
N VAL A 140 -8.05 11.64 2.89
CA VAL A 140 -9.33 11.23 2.31
C VAL A 140 -9.25 11.37 0.80
N ALA A 141 -9.41 10.25 0.07
CA ALA A 141 -9.27 10.23 -1.38
C ALA A 141 -10.61 10.39 -2.11
N SER A 142 -11.73 9.99 -1.49
CA SER A 142 -13.07 10.09 -2.09
C SER A 142 -14.07 10.68 -1.11
N GLY A 143 -14.97 11.53 -1.62
CA GLY A 143 -16.07 12.12 -0.88
C GLY A 143 -15.65 13.00 0.29
N THR A 144 -16.57 13.16 1.23
CA THR A 144 -16.37 13.88 2.49
C THR A 144 -16.67 12.93 3.65
N ALA A 145 -15.77 12.84 4.61
CA ALA A 145 -15.89 11.99 5.77
C ALA A 145 -16.28 12.79 7.02
N LEU A 146 -17.27 12.33 7.75
CA LEU A 146 -17.65 12.84 9.07
C LEU A 146 -17.28 11.79 10.12
N GLY A 147 -16.43 12.14 11.06
CA GLY A 147 -15.96 11.23 12.10
C GLY A 147 -16.01 11.82 13.50
N ALA A 148 -16.09 10.94 14.49
CA ALA A 148 -15.93 11.28 15.91
C ALA A 148 -14.47 11.08 16.32
N VAL A 149 -13.87 12.07 16.98
CA VAL A 149 -12.49 12.03 17.47
C VAL A 149 -12.39 11.05 18.64
N VAL A 150 -11.48 10.08 18.52
CA VAL A 150 -11.24 9.05 19.54
C VAL A 150 -9.90 9.26 20.26
N TYR A 151 -8.82 9.54 19.51
CA TYR A 151 -7.51 9.83 20.08
C TYR A 151 -6.93 11.11 19.49
N THR A 152 -6.20 11.87 20.31
CA THR A 152 -5.59 13.15 19.92
C THR A 152 -4.12 13.22 20.35
N GLY A 153 -3.33 14.03 19.68
CA GLY A 153 -1.95 14.34 20.04
C GLY A 153 -1.05 13.11 20.13
N GLN A 154 -0.44 12.88 21.29
CA GLN A 154 0.52 11.79 21.50
C GLN A 154 -0.12 10.40 21.53
N GLU A 155 -1.42 10.32 21.73
CA GLU A 155 -2.17 9.07 21.77
C GLU A 155 -2.57 8.56 20.38
N THR A 156 -2.36 9.37 19.33
CA THR A 156 -2.66 8.95 17.96
C THR A 156 -1.67 7.90 17.49
N ARG A 157 -2.14 6.92 16.72
CA ARG A 157 -1.32 5.83 16.18
C ARG A 157 -0.14 6.35 15.36
N SER A 158 -0.34 7.41 14.59
CA SER A 158 0.71 8.03 13.80
C SER A 158 1.87 8.55 14.65
N VAL A 159 1.58 9.24 15.77
CA VAL A 159 2.62 9.77 16.66
C VAL A 159 3.31 8.67 17.46
N MET A 160 2.54 7.66 17.93
CA MET A 160 3.10 6.51 18.67
C MET A 160 4.08 5.67 17.83
N ASN A 161 3.90 5.64 16.50
CA ASN A 161 4.79 4.94 15.56
C ASN A 161 5.88 5.83 14.99
N ASN A 162 5.86 7.14 15.27
CA ASN A 162 6.82 8.07 14.72
C ASN A 162 8.13 8.00 15.52
N CYS A 163 9.25 7.83 14.81
CA CYS A 163 10.59 8.00 15.37
C CYS A 163 10.91 9.49 15.42
N GLN A 164 11.59 9.94 16.49
CA GLN A 164 12.09 11.31 16.53
C GLN A 164 13.01 11.57 15.33
N PRO A 165 12.69 12.53 14.45
CA PRO A 165 13.49 12.81 13.28
C PRO A 165 14.85 13.36 13.71
N ARG A 166 15.92 12.73 13.28
CA ARG A 166 17.26 13.32 13.40
C ARG A 166 17.42 14.38 12.31
N SER A 167 17.98 15.54 12.66
CA SER A 167 18.32 16.55 11.65
C SER A 167 19.36 15.97 10.70
N LYS A 168 19.08 16.03 9.39
CA LYS A 168 20.02 15.61 8.35
C LYS A 168 21.03 16.74 8.16
N VAL A 169 22.26 16.54 8.64
CA VAL A 169 23.36 17.48 8.46
C VAL A 169 24.28 16.93 7.37
N GLY A 170 24.63 17.77 6.40
CA GLY A 170 25.56 17.40 5.33
C GLY A 170 26.96 17.11 5.87
N LEU A 171 27.69 16.21 5.22
CA LEU A 171 29.07 15.87 5.61
C LEU A 171 29.98 17.09 5.49
N LEU A 172 29.83 17.86 4.39
CA LEU A 172 30.60 19.08 4.17
C LEU A 172 30.34 20.12 5.25
N ASP A 173 29.11 20.26 5.74
CA ASP A 173 28.81 21.16 6.86
C ASP A 173 29.55 20.72 8.15
N MET A 174 29.66 19.41 8.39
CA MET A 174 30.41 18.88 9.53
C MET A 174 31.91 19.12 9.37
N GLU A 175 32.47 18.89 8.18
CA GLU A 175 33.87 19.14 7.86
C GLU A 175 34.24 20.64 8.04
N ILE A 176 33.40 21.54 7.50
CA ILE A 176 33.59 23.00 7.65
C ILE A 176 33.45 23.40 9.12
N ASN A 177 32.51 22.85 9.86
CA ASN A 177 32.40 23.13 11.29
C ASN A 177 33.63 22.66 12.08
N GLN A 178 34.22 21.52 11.71
CA GLN A 178 35.45 21.03 12.32
C GLN A 178 36.62 21.92 11.97
N LEU A 179 36.77 22.32 10.69
CA LEU A 179 37.79 23.26 10.25
C LEU A 179 37.66 24.60 10.99
N THR A 180 36.45 25.14 11.10
CA THR A 180 36.18 26.39 11.83
C THR A 180 36.58 26.30 13.30
N LYS A 181 36.34 25.16 13.97
CA LYS A 181 36.76 24.93 15.36
C LYS A 181 38.30 24.94 15.48
N VAL A 182 38.99 24.28 14.56
CA VAL A 182 40.46 24.25 14.53
C VAL A 182 41.03 25.66 14.31
N LEU A 183 40.50 26.40 13.33
CA LEU A 183 40.88 27.78 13.05
C LEU A 183 40.60 28.71 14.24
N PHE A 184 39.48 28.56 14.91
CA PHE A 184 39.17 29.31 16.13
C PHE A 184 40.15 29.03 17.25
N GLY A 185 40.54 27.77 17.45
CA GLY A 185 41.59 27.39 18.39
C GLY A 185 42.93 28.02 18.03
N ALA A 186 43.29 28.05 16.74
CA ALA A 186 44.52 28.72 16.26
C ALA A 186 44.49 30.24 16.50
N VAL A 187 43.36 30.90 16.29
CA VAL A 187 43.16 32.33 16.57
C VAL A 187 43.38 32.64 18.05
N ILE A 188 42.81 31.82 18.94
CA ILE A 188 43.02 31.99 20.39
C ILE A 188 44.46 31.74 20.75
N GLY A 189 45.11 30.72 20.19
CA GLY A 189 46.53 30.41 20.40
C GLY A 189 47.44 31.56 19.98
N LEU A 190 47.21 32.11 18.77
CA LEU A 190 47.97 33.29 18.30
C LEU A 190 47.75 34.52 19.17
N ALA A 191 46.49 34.79 19.54
CA ALA A 191 46.20 35.90 20.45
C ALA A 191 46.88 35.73 21.81
N PHE A 192 46.96 34.51 22.33
CA PHE A 192 47.67 34.20 23.57
C PHE A 192 49.17 34.35 23.44
N VAL A 193 49.78 33.89 22.36
CA VAL A 193 51.19 34.05 22.07
C VAL A 193 51.56 35.54 22.02
N LEU A 194 50.81 36.39 21.33
CA LEU A 194 51.02 37.84 21.28
C LEU A 194 50.84 38.48 22.64
N MET A 195 49.93 37.94 23.45
CA MET A 195 49.76 38.41 24.83
C MET A 195 50.97 38.09 25.72
N CYS A 196 51.52 36.87 25.58
CA CYS A 196 52.78 36.50 26.28
C CYS A 196 53.93 37.36 25.84
N LEU A 197 54.08 37.60 24.54
CA LEU A 197 55.16 38.52 24.03
C LEU A 197 55.02 39.95 24.52
N LYS A 198 53.81 40.40 24.82
CA LYS A 198 53.53 41.70 25.41
C LYS A 198 53.81 41.76 26.94
N GLY A 199 54.04 40.62 27.57
CA GLY A 199 54.39 40.54 29.00
C GLY A 199 53.25 40.80 29.98
N PHE A 200 51.96 40.60 29.57
CA PHE A 200 50.74 40.77 30.38
C PHE A 200 50.60 42.18 31.05
N GLN A 201 51.24 43.19 30.49
CA GLN A 201 51.18 44.56 31.03
C GLN A 201 49.82 45.23 30.76
N GLY A 202 49.19 45.83 31.78
CA GLY A 202 47.92 46.55 31.72
C GLY A 202 46.70 45.62 31.75
N PRO A 203 45.52 46.06 31.28
CA PRO A 203 44.30 45.28 31.28
C PRO A 203 44.38 44.17 30.21
N TRP A 204 45.08 43.08 30.56
CA TRP A 204 45.41 41.96 29.66
C TRP A 204 44.16 41.37 28.91
N TYR A 205 43.00 41.33 29.57
CA TYR A 205 41.76 40.83 28.96
C TYR A 205 41.28 41.67 27.78
N ARG A 206 41.45 43.00 27.82
CA ARG A 206 41.12 43.92 26.71
C ARG A 206 42.02 43.68 25.50
N TYR A 207 43.33 43.49 25.75
CA TYR A 207 44.29 43.20 24.68
C TYR A 207 44.04 41.81 24.08
N MET A 208 43.76 40.82 24.90
CA MET A 208 43.38 39.47 24.43
C MET A 208 42.15 39.53 23.52
N PHE A 209 41.09 40.20 23.97
CA PHE A 209 39.89 40.39 23.18
C PHE A 209 40.16 41.14 21.86
N ARG A 210 40.97 42.18 21.89
CA ARG A 210 41.39 42.93 20.70
C ARG A 210 42.14 42.05 19.71
N PHE A 211 43.07 41.20 20.16
CA PHE A 211 43.79 40.28 19.29
C PHE A 211 42.88 39.21 18.71
N VAL A 212 41.96 38.64 19.48
CA VAL A 212 40.96 37.69 18.98
C VAL A 212 40.07 38.33 17.90
N LEU A 213 39.63 39.58 18.11
CA LEU A 213 38.87 40.32 17.09
C LEU A 213 39.71 40.59 15.84
N LEU A 214 40.97 40.98 16.01
CA LEU A 214 41.89 41.27 14.90
C LEU A 214 42.11 40.03 14.03
N PHE A 215 42.23 38.85 14.63
CA PHE A 215 42.46 37.60 13.91
C PHE A 215 41.17 36.88 13.52
N SER A 216 39.99 37.36 13.89
CA SER A 216 38.73 36.73 13.59
C SER A 216 38.46 36.58 12.08
N TYR A 217 39.08 37.47 11.24
CA TYR A 217 38.96 37.36 9.79
C TYR A 217 39.68 36.14 9.20
N ILE A 218 40.53 35.43 9.93
CA ILE A 218 41.14 34.16 9.53
C ILE A 218 40.07 33.08 9.37
N ILE A 219 38.97 33.21 10.11
CA ILE A 219 37.83 32.28 9.99
C ILE A 219 37.04 32.61 8.71
N PRO A 220 37.00 31.71 7.72
CA PRO A 220 36.43 32.01 6.42
C PRO A 220 34.89 31.98 6.43
N ILE A 221 34.24 33.00 6.96
CA ILE A 221 32.77 33.14 7.00
C ILE A 221 32.21 33.17 5.57
N SER A 222 32.94 33.81 4.63
CA SER A 222 32.57 33.86 3.22
C SER A 222 32.44 32.49 2.56
N LEU A 223 33.27 31.52 2.97
CA LEU A 223 33.20 30.15 2.47
C LEU A 223 31.84 29.51 2.79
N ARG A 224 31.34 29.69 4.02
CA ARG A 224 30.05 29.17 4.44
C ARG A 224 28.89 29.86 3.69
N VAL A 225 28.93 31.17 3.54
CA VAL A 225 27.93 31.93 2.80
C VAL A 225 27.88 31.49 1.33
N ASN A 226 29.03 31.35 0.68
CA ASN A 226 29.12 30.88 -0.72
C ASN A 226 28.62 29.45 -0.86
N LEU A 227 28.90 28.58 0.12
CA LEU A 227 28.37 27.21 0.12
C LEU A 227 26.83 27.20 0.22
N ASP A 228 26.26 27.97 1.15
CA ASP A 228 24.82 28.05 1.35
C ASP A 228 24.13 28.66 0.10
N MET A 229 24.73 29.65 -0.55
CA MET A 229 24.26 30.18 -1.82
C MET A 229 24.32 29.13 -2.95
N GLY A 230 25.43 28.37 -3.04
CA GLY A 230 25.57 27.26 -4.00
C GLY A 230 24.50 26.19 -3.80
N LYS A 231 24.27 25.79 -2.55
CA LYS A 231 23.21 24.82 -2.19
C LYS A 231 21.81 25.32 -2.60
N ALA A 232 21.52 26.60 -2.35
CA ALA A 232 20.25 27.21 -2.75
C ALA A 232 20.09 27.22 -4.27
N PHE A 233 21.15 27.55 -5.00
CA PHE A 233 21.17 27.54 -6.47
C PHE A 233 20.95 26.13 -7.04
N TYR A 234 21.64 25.11 -6.54
CA TYR A 234 21.42 23.73 -6.97
C TYR A 234 19.99 23.25 -6.68
N SER A 235 19.46 23.57 -5.51
CA SER A 235 18.08 23.24 -5.15
C SER A 235 17.07 23.89 -6.10
N TRP A 236 17.29 25.15 -6.45
CA TRP A 236 16.46 25.86 -7.42
C TRP A 236 16.59 25.30 -8.85
N SER A 237 17.81 24.94 -9.28
CA SER A 237 18.05 24.33 -10.59
C SER A 237 17.37 22.97 -10.71
N MET A 238 17.48 22.11 -9.68
CA MET A 238 16.83 20.79 -9.67
C MET A 238 15.30 20.87 -9.75
N GLN A 239 14.67 21.83 -9.08
CA GLN A 239 13.21 22.01 -9.14
C GLN A 239 12.69 22.46 -10.52
N ARG A 240 13.57 23.02 -11.36
CA ARG A 240 13.23 23.52 -12.71
C ARG A 240 13.74 22.62 -13.82
N ASP A 241 14.35 21.52 -13.49
CA ASP A 241 14.87 20.59 -14.49
C ASP A 241 13.71 19.89 -15.22
N LYS A 242 13.69 20.03 -16.55
CA LYS A 242 12.66 19.44 -17.41
C LYS A 242 12.75 17.91 -17.47
N GLU A 243 13.93 17.34 -17.20
CA GLU A 243 14.12 15.88 -17.16
C GLU A 243 13.62 15.25 -15.87
N MET A 244 13.42 16.06 -14.82
CA MET A 244 12.94 15.62 -13.51
C MET A 244 11.68 16.43 -13.10
N PRO A 245 10.59 16.38 -13.88
CA PRO A 245 9.36 17.08 -13.54
C PRO A 245 8.84 16.61 -12.16
N GLU A 246 8.17 17.49 -11.44
CA GLU A 246 7.59 17.23 -10.11
C GLU A 246 8.59 17.01 -8.97
N THR A 247 9.89 17.14 -9.23
CA THR A 247 10.90 17.04 -8.17
C THR A 247 10.78 18.20 -7.18
N VAL A 248 10.60 17.88 -5.89
CA VAL A 248 10.53 18.85 -4.80
C VAL A 248 11.74 18.72 -3.88
N VAL A 249 12.62 19.71 -3.87
CA VAL A 249 13.76 19.76 -2.97
C VAL A 249 13.30 20.31 -1.61
N ARG A 250 13.22 19.44 -0.61
CA ARG A 250 12.78 19.82 0.75
C ARG A 250 13.92 20.24 1.68
N CYS A 251 15.15 19.88 1.34
CA CYS A 251 16.33 20.19 2.13
C CYS A 251 17.49 20.57 1.22
N THR A 252 18.10 21.71 1.43
CA THR A 252 19.21 22.23 0.60
C THR A 252 20.53 21.49 0.81
N THR A 253 20.69 20.74 1.89
CA THR A 253 21.92 19.98 2.19
C THR A 253 21.98 18.63 1.46
N ILE A 254 20.84 18.05 1.09
CA ILE A 254 20.77 16.72 0.45
C ILE A 254 21.33 16.73 -0.99
N PRO A 255 21.04 17.72 -1.87
CA PRO A 255 21.54 17.72 -3.23
C PRO A 255 23.06 17.54 -3.35
N GLU A 256 23.80 18.13 -2.43
CA GLU A 256 25.26 18.01 -2.37
C GLU A 256 25.72 16.59 -2.01
N GLU A 257 24.99 15.91 -1.14
CA GLU A 257 25.29 14.54 -0.72
C GLU A 257 25.04 13.51 -1.86
N LEU A 258 24.23 13.85 -2.88
CA LEU A 258 23.95 12.94 -4.00
C LEU A 258 25.21 12.53 -4.77
N GLY A 259 26.20 13.43 -4.90
CA GLY A 259 27.48 13.13 -5.53
C GLY A 259 28.39 12.19 -4.72
N ARG A 260 28.07 11.90 -3.46
CA ARG A 260 28.85 11.04 -2.55
C ARG A 260 28.17 9.68 -2.28
N ILE A 261 27.05 9.40 -2.92
CA ILE A 261 26.31 8.16 -2.73
C ILE A 261 27.12 6.99 -3.29
N SER A 262 27.31 5.96 -2.47
CA SER A 262 27.93 4.70 -2.87
C SER A 262 26.96 3.54 -2.96
N TYR A 263 25.84 3.62 -2.24
CA TYR A 263 24.78 2.60 -2.22
C TYR A 263 23.42 3.27 -2.40
N LEU A 264 22.64 2.72 -3.34
CA LEU A 264 21.24 3.06 -3.55
C LEU A 264 20.39 1.84 -3.21
N LEU A 265 19.53 1.97 -2.20
CA LEU A 265 18.55 0.95 -1.85
C LEU A 265 17.19 1.39 -2.37
N SER A 266 16.70 0.68 -3.38
CA SER A 266 15.44 0.99 -4.06
C SER A 266 14.35 0.03 -3.62
N ASP A 267 13.15 0.54 -3.39
CA ASP A 267 11.96 -0.32 -3.37
C ASP A 267 11.63 -0.76 -4.80
N LYS A 268 10.84 -1.83 -4.94
CA LYS A 268 10.37 -2.31 -6.24
C LYS A 268 9.12 -1.56 -6.68
N THR A 269 8.06 -1.66 -5.88
CA THR A 269 6.70 -1.22 -6.25
C THR A 269 6.60 0.30 -6.27
N GLY A 270 6.10 0.87 -7.37
CA GLY A 270 5.99 2.32 -7.54
C GLY A 270 7.31 3.06 -7.77
N THR A 271 8.47 2.36 -7.70
CA THR A 271 9.81 2.94 -7.92
C THR A 271 10.49 2.35 -9.15
N LEU A 272 10.72 1.04 -9.18
CA LEU A 272 11.21 0.34 -10.38
C LEU A 272 10.07 -0.02 -11.32
N THR A 273 8.86 -0.15 -10.78
CA THR A 273 7.62 -0.43 -11.51
C THR A 273 6.65 0.74 -11.39
N GLN A 274 5.70 0.84 -12.34
CA GLN A 274 4.74 1.96 -12.43
C GLN A 274 3.59 1.88 -11.43
N ASN A 275 3.49 0.80 -10.64
CA ASN A 275 2.30 0.46 -9.86
C ASN A 275 1.02 0.33 -10.73
N SER A 276 1.22 0.10 -12.02
CA SER A 276 0.16 -0.18 -13.01
C SER A 276 0.20 -1.65 -13.34
N MET A 277 -0.84 -2.34 -12.92
CA MET A 277 -0.96 -3.77 -13.14
C MET A 277 -1.69 -4.05 -14.45
N VAL A 278 -1.20 -5.05 -15.18
CA VAL A 278 -1.80 -5.53 -16.42
C VAL A 278 -2.08 -7.02 -16.30
N PHE A 279 -3.31 -7.43 -16.59
CA PHE A 279 -3.69 -8.83 -16.61
C PHE A 279 -3.05 -9.53 -17.82
N LYS A 280 -2.31 -10.62 -17.62
CA LYS A 280 -1.53 -11.29 -18.66
C LYS A 280 -1.92 -12.74 -18.90
N ARG A 281 -2.37 -13.45 -17.88
CA ARG A 281 -2.62 -14.87 -17.98
C ARG A 281 -3.79 -15.33 -17.11
N LEU A 282 -4.62 -16.20 -17.70
CA LEU A 282 -5.65 -16.97 -17.01
C LEU A 282 -5.36 -18.46 -17.21
N HIS A 283 -5.27 -19.24 -16.13
CA HIS A 283 -5.09 -20.69 -16.18
C HIS A 283 -6.23 -21.41 -15.45
N LEU A 284 -6.86 -22.38 -16.11
CA LEU A 284 -8.04 -23.11 -15.64
C LEU A 284 -7.77 -24.57 -15.27
N GLY A 285 -6.50 -24.97 -15.18
CA GLY A 285 -6.08 -26.36 -14.98
C GLY A 285 -6.13 -27.21 -16.27
N THR A 286 -7.06 -26.93 -17.17
CA THR A 286 -7.20 -27.62 -18.48
C THR A 286 -6.69 -26.81 -19.65
N GLY A 287 -6.53 -25.51 -19.49
CA GLY A 287 -6.08 -24.61 -20.53
C GLY A 287 -5.51 -23.32 -19.96
N SER A 288 -4.53 -22.76 -20.63
CA SER A 288 -3.91 -21.47 -20.30
C SER A 288 -4.22 -20.47 -21.39
N TYR A 289 -4.67 -19.29 -21.01
CA TYR A 289 -4.99 -18.18 -21.90
C TYR A 289 -4.05 -17.02 -21.59
N SER A 290 -3.32 -16.57 -22.60
CA SER A 290 -2.46 -15.39 -22.58
C SER A 290 -3.12 -14.21 -23.27
N THR A 291 -2.48 -13.06 -23.27
CA THR A 291 -2.99 -11.83 -23.91
C THR A 291 -3.40 -12.05 -25.36
N GLU A 292 -2.69 -12.92 -26.10
CA GLU A 292 -2.97 -13.24 -27.52
C GLU A 292 -4.23 -14.12 -27.69
N SER A 293 -4.65 -14.83 -26.64
CA SER A 293 -5.79 -15.75 -26.68
C SER A 293 -7.03 -15.25 -25.89
N PHE A 294 -7.03 -14.02 -25.40
CA PHE A 294 -8.19 -13.45 -24.68
C PHE A 294 -9.44 -13.29 -25.57
N ASP A 295 -9.27 -13.15 -26.88
CA ASP A 295 -10.41 -13.18 -27.82
C ASP A 295 -11.19 -14.50 -27.75
N GLN A 296 -10.51 -15.64 -27.55
CA GLN A 296 -11.15 -16.94 -27.36
C GLN A 296 -11.93 -16.98 -26.04
N VAL A 297 -11.41 -16.37 -24.97
CA VAL A 297 -12.12 -16.26 -23.68
C VAL A 297 -13.39 -15.42 -23.88
N ARG A 298 -13.30 -14.29 -24.58
CA ARG A 298 -14.42 -13.42 -24.91
C ARG A 298 -15.49 -14.15 -25.71
N GLU A 299 -15.09 -14.90 -26.73
CA GLU A 299 -16.01 -15.70 -27.54
C GLU A 299 -16.73 -16.75 -26.70
N LYS A 300 -16.01 -17.48 -25.82
CA LYS A 300 -16.59 -18.46 -24.91
C LYS A 300 -17.56 -17.83 -23.90
N VAL A 301 -17.26 -16.65 -23.39
CA VAL A 301 -18.15 -15.88 -22.51
C VAL A 301 -19.40 -15.45 -23.27
N MET A 302 -19.26 -14.93 -24.51
CA MET A 302 -20.40 -14.56 -25.35
C MET A 302 -21.31 -15.77 -25.64
N GLN A 303 -20.73 -16.92 -25.97
CA GLN A 303 -21.50 -18.16 -26.22
C GLN A 303 -22.21 -18.65 -24.97
N ALA A 304 -21.60 -18.55 -23.80
CA ALA A 304 -22.19 -18.96 -22.53
C ALA A 304 -23.40 -18.10 -22.10
N TYR A 305 -23.44 -16.84 -22.51
CA TYR A 305 -24.56 -15.92 -22.25
C TYR A 305 -25.49 -15.76 -23.44
N ALA A 306 -25.22 -16.39 -24.61
CA ALA A 306 -26.16 -16.41 -25.72
C ALA A 306 -27.43 -17.15 -25.29
N THR A 307 -28.58 -16.51 -25.40
CA THR A 307 -29.87 -17.16 -25.19
C THR A 307 -30.01 -18.29 -26.19
N PRO A 308 -30.47 -19.51 -25.79
CA PRO A 308 -30.82 -20.52 -26.76
C PRO A 308 -31.97 -19.97 -27.59
N ALA A 309 -31.68 -19.67 -28.85
CA ALA A 309 -32.74 -19.38 -29.82
C ALA A 309 -33.64 -20.61 -29.92
N ASP A 310 -34.92 -20.39 -29.65
CA ASP A 310 -36.05 -21.28 -29.90
C ASP A 310 -35.73 -22.69 -30.46
N SER A 311 -35.51 -23.64 -29.57
CA SER A 311 -35.73 -25.04 -29.89
C SER A 311 -37.01 -25.48 -29.20
N SER A 312 -38.12 -25.19 -29.85
CA SER A 312 -39.41 -25.79 -29.57
C SER A 312 -39.36 -27.28 -29.88
N SER A 313 -39.12 -28.10 -28.86
CA SER A 313 -39.64 -29.47 -28.82
C SER A 313 -39.68 -29.96 -27.36
N PRO A 314 -40.87 -30.36 -26.88
CA PRO A 314 -41.04 -30.87 -25.53
C PRO A 314 -40.63 -32.34 -25.49
N THR A 315 -39.43 -32.66 -25.10
CA THR A 315 -39.06 -34.03 -24.73
C THR A 315 -39.05 -34.14 -23.20
N LYS A 316 -39.90 -35.00 -22.70
CA LYS A 316 -40.11 -35.37 -21.30
C LYS A 316 -38.78 -35.72 -20.60
N PRO A 317 -38.60 -35.35 -19.34
CA PRO A 317 -37.43 -35.75 -18.59
C PRO A 317 -37.53 -37.21 -18.16
N THR A 318 -36.71 -38.06 -18.77
CA THR A 318 -36.45 -39.41 -18.23
C THR A 318 -35.30 -39.29 -17.27
N ALA A 319 -35.61 -39.44 -16.00
CA ALA A 319 -34.62 -39.45 -14.92
C ALA A 319 -33.73 -40.70 -15.04
N LEU A 320 -32.42 -40.51 -15.18
CA LEU A 320 -31.40 -41.51 -14.85
C LEU A 320 -30.26 -40.81 -14.10
N PRO A 321 -29.74 -41.43 -13.03
CA PRO A 321 -28.85 -40.76 -12.06
C PRO A 321 -27.39 -40.89 -12.41
N LEU A 322 -26.63 -39.87 -12.01
CA LEU A 322 -25.21 -39.90 -11.65
C LEU A 322 -24.20 -40.42 -12.70
N ALA A 323 -23.94 -39.60 -13.70
CA ALA A 323 -22.56 -39.43 -14.16
C ALA A 323 -22.18 -38.00 -13.81
N LYS A 324 -21.01 -37.77 -13.12
CA LYS A 324 -20.40 -36.45 -13.00
C LYS A 324 -20.19 -35.92 -14.42
N THR A 325 -21.16 -35.17 -14.93
CA THR A 325 -21.10 -34.58 -16.28
C THR A 325 -19.87 -33.64 -16.26
N ARG A 326 -18.86 -34.00 -17.06
CA ARG A 326 -17.67 -33.19 -17.27
C ARG A 326 -18.16 -31.82 -17.74
N ARG A 327 -18.08 -30.79 -16.86
CA ARG A 327 -18.55 -29.43 -17.19
C ARG A 327 -17.90 -29.00 -18.49
N SER A 328 -18.70 -28.41 -19.41
CA SER A 328 -18.17 -27.91 -20.68
C SER A 328 -17.11 -26.85 -20.43
N GLU A 329 -16.15 -26.75 -21.31
CA GLU A 329 -15.06 -25.76 -21.18
C GLU A 329 -15.60 -24.31 -21.11
N HIS A 330 -16.69 -24.04 -21.86
CA HIS A 330 -17.39 -22.76 -21.83
C HIS A 330 -17.93 -22.41 -20.43
N SER A 331 -18.53 -23.39 -19.75
CA SER A 331 -19.06 -23.22 -18.39
C SER A 331 -17.94 -22.94 -17.38
N ARG A 332 -16.77 -23.59 -17.53
CA ARG A 332 -15.62 -23.33 -16.66
C ARG A 332 -15.04 -21.93 -16.84
N VAL A 333 -14.91 -21.48 -18.09
CA VAL A 333 -14.45 -20.13 -18.42
C VAL A 333 -15.42 -19.10 -17.84
N GLN A 334 -16.73 -19.29 -18.06
CA GLN A 334 -17.77 -18.41 -17.53
C GLN A 334 -17.73 -18.31 -16.00
N GLU A 335 -17.61 -19.44 -15.30
CA GLU A 335 -17.53 -19.47 -13.84
C GLU A 335 -16.26 -18.77 -13.32
N ALA A 336 -15.11 -18.98 -13.96
CA ALA A 336 -13.87 -18.32 -13.59
C ALA A 336 -13.96 -16.80 -13.78
N VAL A 337 -14.44 -16.34 -14.94
CA VAL A 337 -14.61 -14.90 -15.23
C VAL A 337 -15.63 -14.28 -14.27
N LYS A 338 -16.75 -14.95 -14.00
CA LYS A 338 -17.76 -14.53 -13.01
C LYS A 338 -17.15 -14.41 -11.60
N ALA A 339 -16.34 -15.36 -11.18
CA ALA A 339 -15.69 -15.34 -9.88
C ALA A 339 -14.70 -14.17 -9.76
N VAL A 340 -13.91 -13.92 -10.81
CA VAL A 340 -12.99 -12.77 -10.86
C VAL A 340 -13.77 -11.44 -10.85
N ALA A 341 -14.91 -11.37 -11.54
CA ALA A 341 -15.76 -10.19 -11.60
C ALA A 341 -16.55 -9.90 -10.31
N LEU A 342 -16.67 -10.86 -9.40
CA LEU A 342 -17.39 -10.69 -8.13
C LEU A 342 -16.45 -10.56 -6.92
N CYS A 343 -15.33 -11.30 -6.93
CA CYS A 343 -14.42 -11.34 -5.79
C CYS A 343 -13.40 -10.18 -5.80
N HIS A 344 -13.85 -8.97 -5.51
CA HIS A 344 -13.00 -7.77 -5.43
C HIS A 344 -13.64 -6.67 -4.57
N ASN A 345 -12.85 -5.63 -4.23
CA ASN A 345 -13.31 -4.40 -3.54
C ASN A 345 -13.25 -3.15 -4.45
N VAL A 346 -13.39 -3.34 -5.75
CA VAL A 346 -13.38 -2.23 -6.73
C VAL A 346 -14.72 -1.53 -6.74
N THR A 347 -14.71 -0.20 -6.65
CA THR A 347 -15.91 0.64 -6.77
C THR A 347 -15.79 1.50 -8.04
N PRO A 348 -16.77 1.47 -8.95
CA PRO A 348 -16.79 2.37 -10.09
C PRO A 348 -17.18 3.79 -9.64
N VAL A 349 -16.39 4.77 -10.02
CA VAL A 349 -16.66 6.20 -9.78
C VAL A 349 -16.78 6.90 -11.12
N TRP A 350 -17.84 7.67 -11.28
CA TRP A 350 -18.12 8.43 -12.49
C TRP A 350 -17.50 9.81 -12.35
N GLU A 351 -16.40 10.08 -13.07
CA GLU A 351 -15.80 11.41 -13.09
C GLU A 351 -16.28 12.17 -14.33
N PRO A 352 -16.70 13.46 -14.18
CA PRO A 352 -16.94 14.31 -15.33
C PRO A 352 -15.62 14.52 -16.07
N CYS A 353 -15.62 14.41 -17.39
CA CYS A 353 -14.44 14.72 -18.19
C CYS A 353 -14.10 16.20 -18.02
N ASP A 354 -12.94 16.50 -17.46
CA ASP A 354 -12.35 17.84 -17.53
C ASP A 354 -11.88 18.08 -18.99
N ASP A 355 -12.72 18.78 -19.76
CA ASP A 355 -12.40 19.26 -21.11
C ASP A 355 -11.35 20.37 -21.02
N THR A 356 -10.09 20.01 -20.85
CA THR A 356 -8.94 20.88 -21.08
C THR A 356 -8.04 20.33 -22.17
N GLN A 357 -8.61 20.02 -23.35
CA GLN A 357 -7.81 19.96 -24.59
C GLN A 357 -8.70 20.19 -25.83
N SER A 358 -8.37 21.29 -26.55
CA SER A 358 -8.74 21.68 -27.91
C SER A 358 -10.14 22.24 -28.18
N GLU A 359 -10.20 23.56 -28.33
CA GLU A 359 -11.32 24.38 -28.87
C GLU A 359 -11.62 24.15 -30.38
N ALA A 360 -11.31 22.99 -30.95
CA ALA A 360 -11.41 22.81 -32.40
C ALA A 360 -12.61 21.99 -32.90
N ASP A 361 -13.40 21.31 -32.06
CA ASP A 361 -14.50 20.43 -32.51
C ASP A 361 -15.85 20.69 -31.84
N GLN A 362 -16.23 21.95 -31.63
CA GLN A 362 -17.48 22.34 -30.94
C GLN A 362 -18.75 22.32 -31.79
N HIS A 363 -18.87 21.54 -32.85
CA HIS A 363 -20.10 21.63 -33.67
C HIS A 363 -20.84 20.33 -34.02
N TYR A 364 -20.53 19.20 -33.43
CA TYR A 364 -21.39 18.00 -33.56
C TYR A 364 -21.26 17.12 -32.34
N ASN A 365 -22.14 17.24 -31.35
CA ASN A 365 -22.62 16.17 -30.46
C ASN A 365 -23.14 16.70 -29.10
N ILE A 366 -24.35 17.19 -29.10
CA ILE A 366 -25.10 17.63 -27.88
C ILE A 366 -25.92 16.43 -27.34
N GLU A 367 -25.42 15.21 -27.24
CA GLU A 367 -26.20 14.13 -26.60
C GLU A 367 -25.38 12.93 -26.09
N ARG A 368 -24.11 13.06 -25.78
CA ARG A 368 -23.39 12.04 -24.97
C ARG A 368 -22.46 12.74 -24.00
N GLN A 369 -22.95 12.98 -22.79
CA GLN A 369 -22.05 13.19 -21.63
C GLN A 369 -21.28 11.87 -21.45
N THR A 370 -20.11 11.79 -22.02
CA THR A 370 -19.19 10.66 -21.80
C THR A 370 -18.56 10.80 -20.44
N HIS A 371 -19.23 10.25 -19.42
CA HIS A 371 -18.60 10.04 -18.12
C HIS A 371 -17.57 8.91 -18.29
N THR A 372 -16.32 9.17 -17.95
CA THR A 372 -15.32 8.13 -17.85
C THR A 372 -15.48 7.41 -16.51
N VAL A 373 -15.62 6.09 -16.56
CA VAL A 373 -15.65 5.27 -15.35
C VAL A 373 -14.23 5.09 -14.85
N VAL A 374 -13.93 5.59 -13.66
CA VAL A 374 -12.66 5.36 -12.97
C VAL A 374 -12.89 4.31 -11.89
N TYR A 375 -12.15 3.21 -11.98
CA TYR A 375 -12.20 2.16 -10.98
C TYR A 375 -11.30 2.51 -9.80
N GLN A 376 -11.88 2.64 -8.61
CA GLN A 376 -11.17 2.84 -7.35
C GLN A 376 -11.14 1.54 -6.56
N ALA A 377 -9.96 1.14 -6.11
CA ALA A 377 -9.76 -0.06 -5.30
C ALA A 377 -8.60 0.10 -4.33
N SER A 378 -8.57 -0.77 -3.32
CA SER A 378 -7.46 -0.86 -2.36
C SER A 378 -6.18 -1.46 -2.98
N SER A 379 -6.31 -2.19 -4.10
CA SER A 379 -5.17 -2.81 -4.78
C SER A 379 -5.23 -2.58 -6.29
N PRO A 380 -4.13 -2.18 -6.94
CA PRO A 380 -4.06 -2.06 -8.40
C PRO A 380 -4.23 -3.41 -9.11
N ASP A 381 -3.90 -4.53 -8.44
CA ASP A 381 -4.17 -5.88 -8.96
C ASP A 381 -5.67 -6.09 -9.19
N GLU A 382 -6.52 -5.64 -8.25
CA GLU A 382 -7.98 -5.77 -8.36
C GLU A 382 -8.55 -4.94 -9.52
N VAL A 383 -8.02 -3.72 -9.72
CA VAL A 383 -8.40 -2.88 -10.86
C VAL A 383 -8.05 -3.56 -12.18
N ALA A 384 -6.87 -4.19 -12.26
CA ALA A 384 -6.46 -4.93 -13.46
C ALA A 384 -7.38 -6.13 -13.75
N LEU A 385 -7.79 -6.84 -12.71
CA LEU A 385 -8.72 -7.96 -12.83
C LEU A 385 -10.11 -7.50 -13.35
N VAL A 386 -10.66 -6.43 -12.79
CA VAL A 386 -11.97 -5.89 -13.18
C VAL A 386 -11.94 -5.31 -14.60
N LYS A 387 -10.88 -4.57 -14.96
CA LYS A 387 -10.72 -4.10 -16.35
C LYS A 387 -10.65 -5.24 -17.35
N TRP A 388 -9.94 -6.30 -16.99
CA TRP A 388 -9.88 -7.49 -17.85
C TRP A 388 -11.25 -8.19 -17.98
N THR A 389 -12.04 -8.30 -16.89
CA THR A 389 -13.39 -8.88 -17.00
C THR A 389 -14.30 -8.04 -17.89
N GLU A 390 -14.13 -6.72 -17.92
CA GLU A 390 -14.82 -5.83 -18.85
C GLU A 390 -14.40 -6.08 -20.31
N GLU A 391 -13.10 -6.24 -20.57
CA GLU A 391 -12.56 -6.57 -21.90
C GLU A 391 -13.12 -7.88 -22.47
N VAL A 392 -13.29 -8.91 -21.62
CA VAL A 392 -13.84 -10.20 -22.04
C VAL A 392 -15.38 -10.26 -22.03
N GLY A 393 -16.06 -9.15 -21.67
CA GLY A 393 -17.49 -8.96 -21.84
C GLY A 393 -18.33 -8.93 -20.56
N LEU A 394 -17.75 -9.08 -19.36
CA LEU A 394 -18.43 -8.90 -18.08
C LEU A 394 -18.01 -7.58 -17.44
N ALA A 395 -18.82 -6.53 -17.63
CA ALA A 395 -18.55 -5.20 -17.11
C ALA A 395 -19.19 -4.97 -15.73
N LEU A 396 -18.44 -4.34 -14.83
CA LEU A 396 -18.96 -3.90 -13.53
C LEU A 396 -19.77 -2.62 -13.72
N GLU A 397 -21.10 -2.71 -13.60
CA GLU A 397 -22.00 -1.55 -13.76
C GLU A 397 -22.14 -0.76 -12.46
N LYS A 398 -22.38 -1.47 -11.36
CA LYS A 398 -22.61 -0.85 -10.05
C LYS A 398 -22.11 -1.76 -8.94
N ARG A 399 -21.53 -1.15 -7.91
CA ARG A 399 -21.19 -1.82 -6.67
C ARG A 399 -21.51 -0.95 -5.49
N ASP A 400 -22.38 -1.45 -4.62
CA ASP A 400 -22.70 -0.90 -3.30
C ASP A 400 -22.23 -1.87 -2.20
N LEU A 401 -22.40 -1.51 -0.93
CA LEU A 401 -22.11 -2.40 0.20
C LEU A 401 -22.97 -3.67 0.23
N VAL A 402 -24.14 -3.60 -0.39
CA VAL A 402 -25.19 -4.63 -0.31
C VAL A 402 -25.40 -5.37 -1.64
N SER A 403 -24.95 -4.81 -2.78
CA SER A 403 -25.19 -5.38 -4.11
C SER A 403 -24.05 -5.14 -5.09
N ILE A 404 -23.91 -6.07 -6.03
CA ILE A 404 -23.03 -5.97 -7.21
C ILE A 404 -23.88 -6.22 -8.45
N GLN A 405 -23.77 -5.35 -9.45
CA GLN A 405 -24.43 -5.49 -10.74
C GLN A 405 -23.39 -5.65 -11.84
N LEU A 406 -23.48 -6.73 -12.57
CA LEU A 406 -22.63 -7.03 -13.71
C LEU A 406 -23.44 -6.97 -15.01
N ARG A 407 -22.92 -6.28 -16.02
CA ARG A 407 -23.49 -6.25 -17.35
C ARG A 407 -22.85 -7.33 -18.22
N THR A 408 -23.67 -8.19 -18.79
CA THR A 408 -23.25 -9.25 -19.72
C THR A 408 -23.04 -8.70 -21.13
N PRO A 409 -22.37 -9.45 -22.03
CA PRO A 409 -22.22 -9.06 -23.44
C PRO A 409 -23.55 -8.79 -24.17
N ASN A 410 -24.64 -9.40 -23.70
CA ASN A 410 -26.00 -9.24 -24.27
C ASN A 410 -26.77 -8.08 -23.60
N ASN A 411 -26.11 -7.17 -22.90
CA ASN A 411 -26.69 -6.05 -22.14
C ASN A 411 -27.70 -6.48 -21.05
N ARG A 412 -27.69 -7.74 -20.62
CA ARG A 412 -28.46 -8.21 -19.48
C ARG A 412 -27.70 -7.88 -18.19
N ILE A 413 -28.40 -7.34 -17.19
CA ILE A 413 -27.84 -7.07 -15.88
C ILE A 413 -28.03 -8.30 -15.01
N LEU A 414 -26.92 -8.77 -14.42
CA LEU A 414 -26.90 -9.78 -13.37
C LEU A 414 -26.79 -9.06 -12.04
N ASP A 415 -27.72 -9.31 -11.13
CA ASP A 415 -27.78 -8.69 -9.82
C ASP A 415 -27.44 -9.69 -8.72
N PHE A 416 -26.49 -9.33 -7.86
CA PHE A 416 -26.01 -10.15 -6.76
C PHE A 416 -26.11 -9.37 -5.46
N SER A 417 -26.77 -9.96 -4.45
CA SER A 417 -26.78 -9.43 -3.09
C SER A 417 -25.50 -9.86 -2.37
N ILE A 418 -24.78 -8.89 -1.81
CA ILE A 418 -23.61 -9.15 -0.96
C ILE A 418 -24.10 -9.50 0.44
N LEU A 419 -23.81 -10.71 0.90
CA LEU A 419 -24.16 -11.15 2.25
C LEU A 419 -23.04 -10.84 3.24
N GLN A 420 -21.78 -11.11 2.86
CA GLN A 420 -20.61 -10.83 3.69
C GLN A 420 -19.38 -10.61 2.83
N VAL A 421 -18.49 -9.69 3.26
CA VAL A 421 -17.18 -9.45 2.66
C VAL A 421 -16.10 -9.71 3.72
N PHE A 422 -15.06 -10.44 3.34
CA PHE A 422 -13.85 -10.65 4.12
C PHE A 422 -12.71 -9.92 3.42
N PRO A 423 -12.29 -8.74 3.92
CA PRO A 423 -11.30 -7.92 3.23
C PRO A 423 -9.93 -8.58 3.25
N PHE A 424 -9.08 -8.19 2.30
CA PHE A 424 -7.69 -8.61 2.25
C PHE A 424 -6.91 -8.02 3.42
N THR A 425 -6.16 -8.84 4.13
CA THR A 425 -5.16 -8.40 5.10
C THR A 425 -3.80 -8.99 4.78
N SER A 426 -2.73 -8.31 5.18
CA SER A 426 -1.35 -8.79 4.96
C SER A 426 -1.06 -10.08 5.73
N GLU A 427 -1.79 -10.35 6.81
CA GLU A 427 -1.69 -11.57 7.60
C GLU A 427 -2.39 -12.75 6.94
N THR A 428 -3.64 -12.56 6.52
CA THR A 428 -4.45 -13.62 5.90
C THR A 428 -4.08 -13.88 4.45
N LYS A 429 -3.56 -12.88 3.73
CA LYS A 429 -3.15 -12.92 2.31
C LYS A 429 -4.23 -13.43 1.37
N ARG A 430 -5.50 -13.26 1.75
CA ARG A 430 -6.68 -13.68 0.99
C ARG A 430 -7.85 -12.73 1.21
N MET A 431 -8.76 -12.71 0.26
CA MET A 431 -10.00 -11.96 0.29
C MET A 431 -11.14 -12.88 -0.09
N GLY A 432 -12.26 -12.78 0.62
CA GLY A 432 -13.46 -13.57 0.35
C GLY A 432 -14.73 -12.72 0.27
N ILE A 433 -15.71 -13.21 -0.46
CA ILE A 433 -17.04 -12.61 -0.56
C ILE A 433 -18.12 -13.70 -0.63
N ILE A 434 -19.19 -13.53 0.15
CA ILE A 434 -20.38 -14.36 0.05
C ILE A 434 -21.43 -13.56 -0.68
N VAL A 435 -21.92 -14.09 -1.81
CA VAL A 435 -22.95 -13.45 -2.64
C VAL A 435 -24.13 -14.39 -2.85
N LYS A 436 -25.32 -13.80 -2.92
CA LYS A 436 -26.56 -14.49 -3.30
C LYS A 436 -27.00 -13.97 -4.66
N ASP A 437 -27.13 -14.84 -5.64
CA ASP A 437 -27.71 -14.51 -6.95
C ASP A 437 -29.21 -14.25 -6.78
N THR A 438 -29.66 -13.04 -7.11
CA THR A 438 -31.07 -12.66 -6.95
C THR A 438 -32.00 -13.40 -7.89
N THR A 439 -31.48 -13.94 -9.02
CA THR A 439 -32.25 -14.65 -10.04
C THR A 439 -32.42 -16.13 -9.70
N THR A 440 -31.35 -16.80 -9.26
CA THR A 440 -31.32 -18.23 -8.96
C THR A 440 -31.53 -18.56 -7.49
N GLY A 441 -31.27 -17.58 -6.60
CA GLY A 441 -31.29 -17.76 -5.15
C GLY A 441 -30.07 -18.52 -4.60
N GLU A 442 -29.11 -18.88 -5.45
CA GLU A 442 -27.91 -19.60 -5.05
C GLU A 442 -26.97 -18.71 -4.21
N ILE A 443 -26.48 -19.26 -3.11
CA ILE A 443 -25.47 -18.62 -2.26
C ILE A 443 -24.11 -19.22 -2.59
N THR A 444 -23.17 -18.37 -2.97
CA THR A 444 -21.80 -18.79 -3.33
C THR A 444 -20.78 -17.98 -2.56
N PHE A 445 -19.84 -18.68 -1.95
CA PHE A 445 -18.66 -18.10 -1.34
C PHE A 445 -17.50 -18.14 -2.33
N TYR A 446 -16.98 -16.99 -2.72
CA TYR A 446 -15.78 -16.85 -3.54
C TYR A 446 -14.62 -16.43 -2.68
N LEU A 447 -13.45 -17.03 -2.90
CA LEU A 447 -12.20 -16.72 -2.20
C LEU A 447 -11.08 -16.50 -3.23
N LYS A 448 -10.29 -15.48 -3.02
CA LYS A 448 -9.13 -15.11 -3.84
C LYS A 448 -7.94 -14.87 -2.93
N GLY A 449 -6.79 -15.44 -3.25
CA GLY A 449 -5.61 -15.28 -2.39
C GLY A 449 -4.29 -15.73 -3.01
N ALA A 450 -3.23 -15.57 -2.24
CA ALA A 450 -1.91 -16.04 -2.63
C ALA A 450 -1.85 -17.58 -2.69
N ASP A 451 -1.12 -18.12 -3.66
CA ASP A 451 -0.95 -19.56 -3.89
C ASP A 451 -0.58 -20.35 -2.63
N VAL A 452 0.39 -19.84 -1.85
CA VAL A 452 0.85 -20.48 -0.60
C VAL A 452 -0.26 -20.73 0.41
N VAL A 453 -1.21 -19.79 0.51
CA VAL A 453 -2.35 -19.91 1.45
C VAL A 453 -3.44 -20.76 0.82
N MET A 454 -3.73 -20.53 -0.45
CA MET A 454 -4.82 -21.20 -1.16
C MET A 454 -4.56 -22.68 -1.40
N SER A 455 -3.31 -23.12 -1.54
CA SER A 455 -2.95 -24.53 -1.69
C SER A 455 -3.41 -25.41 -0.52
N GLY A 456 -3.48 -24.84 0.70
CA GLY A 456 -4.02 -25.51 1.89
C GLY A 456 -5.57 -25.51 2.01
N ILE A 457 -6.26 -24.71 1.18
CA ILE A 457 -7.71 -24.48 1.26
C ILE A 457 -8.46 -25.22 0.14
N VAL A 458 -7.88 -25.28 -1.06
CA VAL A 458 -8.53 -25.84 -2.25
C VAL A 458 -8.35 -27.35 -2.36
N GLN A 459 -9.34 -27.99 -3.01
CA GLN A 459 -9.29 -29.41 -3.37
C GLN A 459 -8.46 -29.58 -4.65
N TYR A 460 -7.65 -30.64 -4.74
CA TYR A 460 -6.90 -31.05 -5.94
C TYR A 460 -5.90 -30.01 -6.46
N THR A 461 -4.69 -30.03 -5.93
CA THR A 461 -3.64 -29.03 -6.16
C THR A 461 -2.50 -29.49 -7.09
N ASP A 462 -2.60 -30.65 -7.72
CA ASP A 462 -1.47 -31.30 -8.43
C ASP A 462 -0.76 -30.40 -9.46
N TRP A 463 -1.47 -29.50 -10.11
CA TRP A 463 -0.90 -28.59 -11.10
C TRP A 463 -0.68 -27.16 -10.57
N LEU A 464 -1.25 -26.83 -9.40
CA LEU A 464 -1.30 -25.45 -8.90
C LEU A 464 0.08 -24.89 -8.61
N ASP A 465 0.91 -25.62 -7.87
CA ASP A 465 2.22 -25.16 -7.46
C ASP A 465 3.17 -25.04 -8.65
N GLU A 466 3.09 -25.98 -9.60
CA GLU A 466 3.89 -25.94 -10.82
C GLU A 466 3.54 -24.74 -11.69
N GLU A 467 2.26 -24.49 -11.92
CA GLU A 467 1.81 -23.40 -12.79
C GLU A 467 2.01 -22.03 -12.15
N CYS A 468 1.77 -21.90 -10.83
CA CYS A 468 2.13 -20.68 -10.09
C CYS A 468 3.63 -20.42 -10.14
N GLY A 469 4.47 -21.47 -10.07
CA GLY A 469 5.92 -21.37 -10.25
C GLY A 469 6.32 -20.94 -11.66
N ASN A 470 5.62 -21.44 -12.69
CA ASN A 470 5.85 -21.06 -14.09
C ASN A 470 5.52 -19.59 -14.32
N MET A 471 4.34 -19.14 -13.90
CA MET A 471 3.93 -17.74 -14.00
C MET A 471 4.86 -16.81 -13.21
N ALA A 472 5.31 -17.20 -12.01
CA ALA A 472 6.24 -16.41 -11.22
C ALA A 472 7.62 -16.29 -11.89
N ARG A 473 8.10 -17.33 -12.60
CA ARG A 473 9.34 -17.26 -13.40
C ARG A 473 9.21 -16.30 -14.60
N GLU A 474 8.00 -16.10 -15.12
CA GLU A 474 7.70 -15.08 -16.13
C GLU A 474 7.59 -13.66 -15.53
N GLY A 475 7.64 -13.54 -14.21
CA GLY A 475 7.52 -12.27 -13.49
C GLY A 475 6.09 -11.86 -13.16
N LEU A 476 5.13 -12.75 -13.34
CA LEU A 476 3.74 -12.51 -13.05
C LEU A 476 3.44 -12.68 -11.55
N ARG A 477 2.62 -11.81 -11.01
CA ARG A 477 2.04 -11.98 -9.68
C ARG A 477 0.83 -12.91 -9.80
N THR A 478 0.84 -14.01 -9.05
CA THR A 478 -0.20 -15.05 -9.10
C THR A 478 -1.25 -14.86 -8.03
N LEU A 479 -2.53 -14.98 -8.41
CA LEU A 479 -3.65 -15.07 -7.49
C LEU A 479 -4.49 -16.29 -7.84
N VAL A 480 -4.84 -17.07 -6.84
CA VAL A 480 -5.67 -18.28 -6.95
C VAL A 480 -7.10 -17.92 -6.59
N VAL A 481 -8.06 -18.34 -7.42
CA VAL A 481 -9.49 -18.08 -7.21
C VAL A 481 -10.22 -19.41 -7.03
N ALA A 482 -11.03 -19.49 -5.97
CA ALA A 482 -11.79 -20.66 -5.59
C ALA A 482 -13.23 -20.29 -5.23
N LYS A 483 -14.14 -21.28 -5.27
CA LYS A 483 -15.53 -21.11 -4.85
C LYS A 483 -16.01 -22.25 -3.97
N LYS A 484 -17.08 -21.97 -3.21
CA LYS A 484 -17.85 -22.96 -2.47
C LYS A 484 -19.33 -22.59 -2.52
N SER A 485 -20.18 -23.50 -2.98
CA SER A 485 -21.63 -23.31 -2.92
C SER A 485 -22.11 -23.61 -1.51
N LEU A 486 -22.97 -22.75 -0.98
CA LEU A 486 -23.54 -22.87 0.36
C LEU A 486 -25.05 -23.08 0.28
N THR A 487 -25.58 -23.95 1.14
CA THR A 487 -27.02 -24.01 1.38
C THR A 487 -27.45 -22.85 2.30
N GLU A 488 -28.72 -22.49 2.28
CA GLU A 488 -29.24 -21.42 3.14
C GLU A 488 -29.07 -21.74 4.63
N GLU A 489 -29.21 -23.01 5.01
CA GLU A 489 -28.96 -23.48 6.38
C GLU A 489 -27.50 -23.34 6.80
N GLN A 490 -26.55 -23.70 5.92
CA GLN A 490 -25.12 -23.56 6.18
C GLN A 490 -24.72 -22.08 6.31
N TYR A 491 -25.33 -21.22 5.52
CA TYR A 491 -25.10 -19.78 5.63
C TYR A 491 -25.64 -19.22 6.94
N LEU A 492 -26.85 -19.56 7.35
CA LEU A 492 -27.46 -19.09 8.62
C LEU A 492 -26.68 -19.56 9.84
N ASP A 493 -26.20 -20.80 9.86
CA ASP A 493 -25.33 -21.30 10.94
C ASP A 493 -24.03 -20.52 10.99
N PHE A 494 -23.41 -20.31 9.85
CA PHE A 494 -22.19 -19.49 9.74
C PHE A 494 -22.43 -18.06 10.23
N ASP A 495 -23.48 -17.38 9.75
CA ASP A 495 -23.79 -15.99 10.11
C ASP A 495 -24.03 -15.83 11.62
N THR A 496 -24.75 -16.76 12.23
CA THR A 496 -24.97 -16.76 13.68
C THR A 496 -23.66 -16.85 14.46
N ARG A 497 -22.78 -17.80 14.10
CA ARG A 497 -21.45 -17.97 14.74
C ARG A 497 -20.53 -16.78 14.49
N TYR A 498 -20.57 -16.22 13.28
CA TYR A 498 -19.77 -15.07 12.88
C TYR A 498 -20.16 -13.81 13.66
N ASN A 499 -21.46 -13.53 13.77
CA ASN A 499 -21.97 -12.39 14.53
C ASN A 499 -21.65 -12.53 16.02
N ALA A 500 -21.79 -13.73 16.59
CA ALA A 500 -21.40 -14.00 17.98
C ALA A 500 -19.88 -13.77 18.20
N ALA A 501 -19.04 -14.18 17.26
CA ALA A 501 -17.59 -13.96 17.34
C ALA A 501 -17.23 -12.47 17.23
N ARG A 502 -17.92 -11.70 16.39
CA ARG A 502 -17.70 -10.23 16.23
C ARG A 502 -18.08 -9.46 17.49
N MET A 503 -19.09 -9.88 18.23
CA MET A 503 -19.52 -9.24 19.47
C MET A 503 -18.63 -9.58 20.67
N ALA A 504 -17.74 -10.55 20.56
CA ALA A 504 -16.82 -10.89 21.63
C ALA A 504 -15.79 -9.77 21.85
N ILE A 505 -15.61 -9.32 23.10
CA ILE A 505 -14.62 -8.29 23.46
C ILE A 505 -13.24 -8.94 23.65
N ALA A 506 -13.19 -10.13 24.24
CA ALA A 506 -11.95 -10.87 24.47
C ALA A 506 -11.67 -11.79 23.26
N ASP A 507 -10.43 -11.78 22.77
CA ASP A 507 -9.93 -12.65 21.69
C ASP A 507 -10.78 -12.61 20.40
N ARG A 508 -11.39 -11.44 20.09
CA ARG A 508 -12.26 -11.25 18.93
C ARG A 508 -11.59 -11.72 17.64
N GLY A 509 -10.35 -11.27 17.38
CA GLY A 509 -9.62 -11.59 16.14
C GLY A 509 -9.46 -13.11 15.95
N SER A 510 -9.02 -13.81 16.98
CA SER A 510 -8.84 -15.27 16.96
C SER A 510 -10.16 -16.02 16.76
N ARG A 511 -11.24 -15.58 17.41
CA ARG A 511 -12.59 -16.20 17.26
C ARG A 511 -13.15 -15.99 15.86
N VAL A 512 -13.04 -14.77 15.35
CA VAL A 512 -13.49 -14.44 13.98
C VAL A 512 -12.70 -15.27 12.95
N SER A 513 -11.37 -15.32 13.07
CA SER A 513 -10.53 -16.14 12.19
C SER A 513 -10.92 -17.61 12.22
N ALA A 514 -11.15 -18.19 13.40
CA ALA A 514 -11.54 -19.59 13.53
C ALA A 514 -12.89 -19.90 12.85
N VAL A 515 -13.86 -18.98 12.93
CA VAL A 515 -15.16 -19.14 12.25
C VAL A 515 -15.01 -19.04 10.73
N VAL A 516 -14.23 -18.07 10.24
CA VAL A 516 -13.96 -17.90 8.78
C VAL A 516 -13.19 -19.11 8.24
N GLU A 517 -12.16 -19.60 8.93
CA GLU A 517 -11.39 -20.79 8.54
C GLU A 517 -12.26 -22.06 8.48
N SER A 518 -13.33 -22.15 9.28
CA SER A 518 -14.27 -23.27 9.19
C SER A 518 -15.04 -23.29 7.88
N LEU A 519 -15.28 -22.11 7.27
CA LEU A 519 -15.93 -21.96 5.98
C LEU A 519 -14.98 -22.25 4.81
N GLU A 520 -13.71 -21.89 4.95
CA GLU A 520 -12.65 -21.94 3.93
C GLU A 520 -12.06 -23.35 3.71
N ARG A 521 -12.78 -24.39 4.04
CA ARG A 521 -12.32 -25.77 3.83
C ARG A 521 -12.93 -26.36 2.56
N GLU A 522 -12.11 -27.17 1.87
CA GLU A 522 -12.54 -27.97 0.72
C GLU A 522 -13.19 -27.13 -0.41
N MET A 523 -12.55 -26.01 -0.76
CA MET A 523 -13.03 -25.14 -1.83
C MET A 523 -12.69 -25.68 -3.22
N GLU A 524 -13.58 -25.51 -4.17
CA GLU A 524 -13.36 -25.85 -5.58
C GLU A 524 -12.43 -24.81 -6.23
N LEU A 525 -11.27 -25.25 -6.75
CA LEU A 525 -10.35 -24.42 -7.51
C LEU A 525 -10.94 -24.05 -8.86
N LEU A 526 -11.07 -22.76 -9.16
CA LEU A 526 -11.60 -22.25 -10.43
C LEU A 526 -10.49 -21.89 -11.41
N CYS A 527 -9.57 -21.04 -11.01
CA CYS A 527 -8.51 -20.54 -11.88
C CYS A 527 -7.32 -19.96 -11.09
N VAL A 528 -6.22 -19.79 -11.81
CA VAL A 528 -5.08 -18.98 -11.41
C VAL A 528 -4.95 -17.82 -12.36
N THR A 529 -4.78 -16.62 -11.83
CA THR A 529 -4.59 -15.39 -12.60
C THR A 529 -3.14 -14.93 -12.50
N GLY A 530 -2.59 -14.40 -13.58
CA GLY A 530 -1.26 -13.82 -13.65
C GLY A 530 -1.33 -12.34 -14.05
N VAL A 531 -0.82 -11.47 -13.19
CA VAL A 531 -0.80 -10.02 -13.37
C VAL A 531 0.65 -9.54 -13.44
N GLU A 532 0.96 -8.70 -14.41
CA GLU A 532 2.29 -8.12 -14.60
C GLU A 532 2.36 -6.70 -14.03
N ASP A 533 3.44 -6.41 -13.30
CA ASP A 533 3.77 -5.08 -12.82
C ASP A 533 4.68 -4.38 -13.84
N LYS A 534 4.16 -3.34 -14.49
CA LYS A 534 4.83 -2.65 -15.58
C LYS A 534 6.05 -1.86 -15.07
N LEU A 535 7.22 -2.05 -15.71
CA LEU A 535 8.43 -1.29 -15.36
C LEU A 535 8.26 0.20 -15.66
N GLN A 536 8.89 1.04 -14.84
CA GLN A 536 9.00 2.48 -15.06
C GLN A 536 9.73 2.78 -16.39
N ASP A 537 9.37 3.90 -16.99
CA ASP A 537 10.05 4.36 -18.19
C ASP A 537 11.51 4.69 -17.88
N LYS A 538 12.41 4.29 -18.78
CA LYS A 538 13.87 4.51 -18.68
C LYS A 538 14.54 3.85 -17.44
N VAL A 539 13.87 3.01 -16.64
CA VAL A 539 14.47 2.40 -15.45
C VAL A 539 15.73 1.60 -15.80
N ARG A 540 15.73 0.88 -16.93
CA ARG A 540 16.88 0.07 -17.38
C ARG A 540 18.11 0.90 -17.64
N THR A 541 17.96 1.99 -18.39
CA THR A 541 19.03 2.96 -18.70
C THR A 541 19.54 3.65 -17.44
N THR A 542 18.63 4.02 -16.54
CA THR A 542 18.99 4.68 -15.27
C THR A 542 19.82 3.76 -14.38
N LEU A 543 19.44 2.50 -14.22
CA LEU A 543 20.20 1.54 -13.42
C LEU A 543 21.58 1.23 -14.01
N GLU A 544 21.71 1.19 -15.36
CA GLU A 544 22.99 1.06 -16.03
C GLU A 544 23.90 2.27 -15.80
N LEU A 545 23.36 3.49 -15.91
CA LEU A 545 24.10 4.72 -15.64
C LEU A 545 24.58 4.81 -14.19
N LEU A 546 23.73 4.45 -13.23
CA LEU A 546 24.11 4.43 -11.80
C LEU A 546 25.22 3.43 -11.53
N ARG A 547 25.15 2.24 -12.14
CA ARG A 547 26.20 1.24 -12.03
C ARG A 547 27.52 1.72 -12.64
N ASN A 548 27.46 2.36 -13.82
CA ASN A 548 28.65 2.93 -14.48
C ASN A 548 29.25 4.07 -13.66
N ALA A 549 28.44 4.80 -12.89
CA ALA A 549 28.90 5.80 -11.92
C ALA A 549 29.50 5.17 -10.65
N GLY A 550 29.58 3.83 -10.54
CA GLY A 550 30.14 3.13 -9.38
C GLY A 550 29.19 3.02 -8.18
N ILE A 551 27.91 3.33 -8.35
CA ILE A 551 26.89 3.21 -7.32
C ILE A 551 26.36 1.78 -7.31
N LYS A 552 26.39 1.13 -6.14
CA LYS A 552 25.83 -0.21 -5.94
C LYS A 552 24.33 -0.08 -5.66
N VAL A 553 23.52 -0.75 -6.47
CA VAL A 553 22.07 -0.69 -6.34
C VAL A 553 21.55 -2.00 -5.73
N TRP A 554 20.77 -1.87 -4.66
CA TRP A 554 20.09 -2.97 -4.00
C TRP A 554 18.58 -2.80 -4.14
N MET A 555 17.86 -3.92 -4.27
CA MET A 555 16.40 -3.92 -4.29
C MET A 555 15.86 -4.55 -3.01
N LEU A 556 14.97 -3.83 -2.32
CA LEU A 556 14.29 -4.29 -1.11
C LEU A 556 12.79 -4.39 -1.40
N THR A 557 12.22 -5.59 -1.40
CA THR A 557 10.80 -5.79 -1.75
C THR A 557 10.10 -6.77 -0.81
N GLY A 558 8.78 -6.62 -0.65
CA GLY A 558 7.91 -7.60 0.00
C GLY A 558 7.50 -8.77 -0.90
N ASP A 559 7.79 -8.71 -2.20
CA ASP A 559 7.41 -9.72 -3.18
C ASP A 559 8.11 -11.06 -3.00
N LYS A 560 7.59 -12.09 -3.69
CA LYS A 560 8.17 -13.43 -3.74
C LYS A 560 9.54 -13.42 -4.39
N LEU A 561 10.33 -14.45 -4.05
CA LEU A 561 11.68 -14.66 -4.55
C LEU A 561 11.73 -14.69 -6.09
N GLU A 562 10.82 -15.43 -6.71
CA GLU A 562 10.76 -15.64 -8.16
C GLU A 562 10.42 -14.32 -8.87
N THR A 563 9.41 -13.61 -8.39
CA THR A 563 8.99 -12.32 -8.94
C THR A 563 10.10 -11.27 -8.78
N ALA A 564 10.69 -11.17 -7.61
CA ALA A 564 11.81 -10.26 -7.35
C ALA A 564 13.01 -10.56 -8.24
N THR A 565 13.34 -11.85 -8.44
CA THR A 565 14.42 -12.30 -9.33
C THR A 565 14.14 -11.94 -10.78
N CYS A 566 12.90 -12.14 -11.25
CA CYS A 566 12.50 -11.78 -12.61
C CYS A 566 12.59 -10.26 -12.84
N ILE A 567 12.06 -9.45 -11.92
CA ILE A 567 12.15 -7.99 -12.01
C ILE A 567 13.61 -7.51 -11.95
N ALA A 568 14.46 -8.10 -11.11
CA ALA A 568 15.87 -7.75 -11.05
C ALA A 568 16.59 -8.00 -12.39
N LYS A 569 16.24 -9.07 -13.10
CA LYS A 569 16.75 -9.37 -14.45
C LYS A 569 16.15 -8.45 -15.52
N SER A 570 14.83 -8.29 -15.53
CA SER A 570 14.11 -7.49 -16.53
C SER A 570 14.43 -6.00 -16.45
N SER A 571 14.63 -5.45 -15.23
CA SER A 571 15.06 -4.08 -14.99
C SER A 571 16.56 -3.85 -15.26
N ARG A 572 17.34 -4.91 -15.48
CA ARG A 572 18.81 -4.90 -15.58
C ARG A 572 19.51 -4.44 -14.29
N LEU A 573 18.86 -4.61 -13.15
CA LEU A 573 19.53 -4.47 -11.85
C LEU A 573 20.67 -5.48 -11.74
N VAL A 574 20.46 -6.70 -12.20
CA VAL A 574 21.48 -7.72 -12.41
C VAL A 574 21.82 -7.75 -13.91
N SER A 575 23.09 -7.60 -14.26
CA SER A 575 23.53 -7.64 -15.65
C SER A 575 23.26 -9.00 -16.28
N ARG A 576 23.11 -9.06 -17.60
CA ARG A 576 22.93 -10.33 -18.34
C ARG A 576 24.11 -11.29 -18.21
N THR A 577 25.30 -10.76 -17.96
CA THR A 577 26.56 -11.51 -17.83
C THR A 577 26.87 -11.92 -16.40
N GLN A 578 26.10 -11.44 -15.43
CA GLN A 578 26.31 -11.72 -14.01
C GLN A 578 25.51 -12.93 -13.57
N ASP A 579 26.18 -13.83 -12.86
CA ASP A 579 25.54 -14.95 -12.20
C ASP A 579 24.71 -14.47 -11.01
N LEU A 580 23.66 -15.22 -10.70
CA LEU A 580 22.74 -14.93 -9.63
C LEU A 580 22.78 -16.05 -8.60
N TYR A 581 23.17 -15.72 -7.38
CA TYR A 581 23.16 -16.66 -6.27
C TYR A 581 21.87 -16.49 -5.46
N VAL A 582 21.00 -17.47 -5.54
CA VAL A 582 19.78 -17.54 -4.74
C VAL A 582 20.12 -18.22 -3.42
N PHE A 583 20.02 -17.48 -2.34
CA PHE A 583 20.23 -17.99 -0.99
C PHE A 583 19.10 -18.96 -0.64
N ALA A 584 19.43 -20.22 -0.39
CA ALA A 584 18.42 -21.21 -0.03
C ALA A 584 17.72 -20.82 1.28
N PRO A 585 16.46 -21.25 1.49
CA PRO A 585 15.76 -21.00 2.75
C PRO A 585 16.55 -21.52 3.95
N VAL A 586 16.77 -20.66 4.93
CA VAL A 586 17.57 -20.94 6.11
C VAL A 586 16.69 -20.82 7.34
N VAL A 587 16.69 -21.85 8.18
CA VAL A 587 15.96 -21.88 9.45
C VAL A 587 16.92 -22.00 10.62
N THR A 588 18.04 -22.69 10.43
CA THR A 588 19.01 -22.94 11.50
C THR A 588 20.32 -22.17 11.31
N ARG A 589 21.06 -22.01 12.41
CA ARG A 589 22.39 -21.40 12.40
C ARG A 589 23.38 -22.14 11.49
N THR A 590 23.30 -23.46 11.46
CA THR A 590 24.18 -24.31 10.63
C THR A 590 23.94 -24.13 9.15
N ASP A 591 22.66 -24.02 8.74
CA ASP A 591 22.29 -23.78 7.34
C ASP A 591 22.78 -22.40 6.90
N ALA A 592 22.66 -21.37 7.77
CA ALA A 592 23.18 -20.04 7.50
C ALA A 592 24.67 -20.08 7.22
N HIS A 593 25.45 -20.76 8.05
CA HIS A 593 26.90 -20.89 7.87
C HIS A 593 27.26 -21.61 6.56
N GLN A 594 26.56 -22.70 6.24
CA GLN A 594 26.79 -23.44 5.01
C GLN A 594 26.50 -22.59 3.76
N GLN A 595 25.40 -21.85 3.77
CA GLN A 595 25.03 -20.98 2.66
C GLN A 595 26.02 -19.81 2.49
N LEU A 596 26.44 -19.16 3.59
CA LEU A 596 27.45 -18.11 3.54
C LEU A 596 28.80 -18.61 3.01
N ASN A 597 29.24 -19.80 3.41
CA ASN A 597 30.46 -20.40 2.89
C ASN A 597 30.35 -20.77 1.39
N SER A 598 29.17 -21.21 0.95
CA SER A 598 28.92 -21.48 -0.46
C SER A 598 28.92 -20.21 -1.29
N PHE A 599 28.33 -19.15 -0.77
CA PHE A 599 28.31 -17.83 -1.42
C PHE A 599 29.70 -17.20 -1.47
N ARG A 600 30.52 -17.34 -0.41
CA ARG A 600 31.92 -16.84 -0.36
C ARG A 600 32.80 -17.37 -1.48
N LYS A 601 32.54 -18.60 -1.96
CA LYS A 601 33.27 -19.24 -3.07
C LYS A 601 32.90 -18.65 -4.44
N LYS A 602 31.79 -17.91 -4.54
CA LYS A 602 31.36 -17.29 -5.79
C LYS A 602 31.97 -15.89 -5.92
N GLN A 603 32.44 -15.59 -7.12
CA GLN A 603 32.97 -14.26 -7.46
C GLN A 603 32.00 -13.56 -8.41
N ASP A 604 31.86 -12.24 -8.29
CA ASP A 604 31.03 -11.37 -9.16
C ASP A 604 29.59 -11.86 -9.38
N CYS A 605 28.99 -12.32 -8.29
CA CYS A 605 27.66 -12.90 -8.29
C CYS A 605 26.68 -11.97 -7.55
N ALA A 606 25.50 -11.70 -8.14
CA ALA A 606 24.43 -10.99 -7.47
C ALA A 606 23.76 -11.88 -6.43
N LEU A 607 23.47 -11.33 -5.26
CA LEU A 607 22.84 -12.05 -4.16
C LEU A 607 21.33 -11.84 -4.16
N VAL A 608 20.55 -12.92 -4.05
CA VAL A 608 19.11 -12.87 -3.76
C VAL A 608 18.85 -13.60 -2.45
N ILE A 609 18.26 -12.92 -1.49
CA ILE A 609 17.99 -13.44 -0.14
C ILE A 609 16.56 -13.12 0.30
N THR A 610 15.90 -14.07 0.98
CA THR A 610 14.58 -13.89 1.56
C THR A 610 14.66 -13.24 2.95
N GLY A 611 13.59 -12.50 3.36
CA GLY A 611 13.52 -11.84 4.66
C GLY A 611 13.73 -12.78 5.83
N ASP A 612 13.17 -13.99 5.79
CA ASP A 612 13.34 -15.02 6.83
C ASP A 612 14.81 -15.46 6.95
N SER A 613 15.45 -15.79 5.82
CA SER A 613 16.88 -16.14 5.79
C SER A 613 17.78 -14.98 6.19
N LEU A 614 17.40 -13.76 5.81
CA LEU A 614 18.10 -12.53 6.21
C LEU A 614 18.08 -12.35 7.73
N GLU A 615 16.94 -12.57 8.38
CA GLU A 615 16.79 -12.44 9.83
C GLU A 615 17.70 -13.40 10.58
N VAL A 616 17.72 -14.68 10.19
CA VAL A 616 18.61 -15.68 10.77
C VAL A 616 20.09 -15.30 10.58
N CYS A 617 20.45 -14.86 9.38
CA CYS A 617 21.82 -14.44 9.09
C CYS A 617 22.22 -13.17 9.86
N LEU A 618 21.34 -12.20 10.01
CA LEU A 618 21.59 -10.99 10.80
C LEU A 618 21.73 -11.30 12.30
N GLN A 619 21.00 -12.28 12.81
CA GLN A 619 21.08 -12.69 14.21
C GLN A 619 22.42 -13.36 14.55
N TYR A 620 22.96 -14.22 13.67
CA TYR A 620 24.14 -15.04 13.98
C TYR A 620 25.41 -14.65 13.23
N TYR A 621 25.31 -14.07 12.05
CA TYR A 621 26.43 -13.82 11.12
C TYR A 621 26.37 -12.42 10.48
N GLN A 622 25.93 -11.42 11.22
CA GLN A 622 25.69 -10.06 10.71
C GLN A 622 26.88 -9.47 9.95
N VAL A 623 28.08 -9.49 10.54
CA VAL A 623 29.29 -8.88 9.94
C VAL A 623 29.69 -9.60 8.67
N GLU A 624 29.68 -10.93 8.69
CA GLU A 624 30.06 -11.77 7.56
C GLU A 624 29.10 -11.61 6.39
N LEU A 625 27.78 -11.62 6.66
CA LEU A 625 26.76 -11.38 5.63
C LEU A 625 26.93 -10.00 4.98
N LEU A 626 27.12 -8.96 5.79
CA LEU A 626 27.27 -7.59 5.28
C LEU A 626 28.55 -7.45 4.45
N GLU A 627 29.64 -8.06 4.86
CA GLU A 627 30.90 -8.04 4.10
C GLU A 627 30.72 -8.69 2.73
N LEU A 628 30.11 -9.86 2.67
CA LEU A 628 29.85 -10.58 1.43
C LEU A 628 28.83 -9.85 0.54
N ALA A 629 27.74 -9.36 1.11
CA ALA A 629 26.72 -8.60 0.39
C ALA A 629 27.27 -7.27 -0.17
N CYS A 630 28.12 -6.58 0.60
CA CYS A 630 28.77 -5.35 0.13
C CYS A 630 29.80 -5.58 -0.99
N ARG A 631 30.34 -6.80 -1.12
CA ARG A 631 31.21 -7.16 -2.25
C ARG A 631 30.41 -7.43 -3.53
N SER A 632 29.18 -7.92 -3.39
CA SER A 632 28.30 -8.24 -4.52
C SER A 632 28.00 -7.01 -5.37
N PRO A 633 27.86 -7.17 -6.69
CA PRO A 633 27.51 -6.07 -7.60
C PRO A 633 26.08 -5.58 -7.40
N ALA A 634 25.15 -6.47 -7.06
CA ALA A 634 23.76 -6.17 -6.75
C ALA A 634 23.23 -7.14 -5.68
N VAL A 635 22.30 -6.65 -4.86
CA VAL A 635 21.62 -7.47 -3.85
C VAL A 635 20.11 -7.26 -3.95
N VAL A 636 19.38 -8.35 -3.88
CA VAL A 636 17.91 -8.38 -3.89
C VAL A 636 17.43 -9.02 -2.59
N CYS A 637 16.80 -8.24 -1.74
CA CYS A 637 16.14 -8.74 -0.55
C CYS A 637 14.63 -8.82 -0.82
N CYS A 638 14.08 -10.03 -0.84
CA CYS A 638 12.67 -10.30 -1.11
C CYS A 638 11.93 -10.75 0.16
N ARG A 639 10.61 -10.63 0.18
CA ARG A 639 9.75 -10.90 1.37
C ARG A 639 10.19 -10.15 2.62
N CYS A 640 10.72 -8.92 2.46
CA CYS A 640 11.15 -8.10 3.58
C CYS A 640 9.99 -7.33 4.19
N SER A 641 9.91 -7.34 5.52
CA SER A 641 9.03 -6.43 6.26
C SER A 641 9.58 -4.98 6.24
N PRO A 642 8.75 -3.95 6.47
CA PRO A 642 9.20 -2.57 6.54
C PRO A 642 10.30 -2.34 7.59
N THR A 643 10.23 -3.04 8.72
CA THR A 643 11.24 -2.99 9.78
C THR A 643 12.57 -3.56 9.33
N GLN A 644 12.57 -4.69 8.61
CA GLN A 644 13.77 -5.30 8.05
C GLN A 644 14.40 -4.40 6.99
N LYS A 645 13.61 -3.76 6.11
CA LYS A 645 14.13 -2.77 5.14
C LYS A 645 14.91 -1.66 5.84
N ALA A 646 14.32 -1.05 6.89
CA ALA A 646 14.97 -0.01 7.67
C ALA A 646 16.24 -0.51 8.40
N GLN A 647 16.23 -1.73 8.90
CA GLN A 647 17.39 -2.35 9.56
C GLN A 647 18.56 -2.55 8.58
N VAL A 648 18.31 -3.07 7.39
CA VAL A 648 19.32 -3.27 6.35
C VAL A 648 20.00 -1.96 5.98
N VAL A 649 19.22 -0.87 5.76
CA VAL A 649 19.76 0.46 5.44
C VAL A 649 20.71 0.94 6.55
N ARG A 650 20.30 0.84 7.81
CA ARG A 650 21.11 1.25 8.97
C ARG A 650 22.40 0.44 9.10
N LEU A 651 22.30 -0.87 8.91
CA LEU A 651 23.44 -1.77 9.01
C LEU A 651 24.49 -1.53 7.93
N ILE A 652 24.06 -1.29 6.68
CA ILE A 652 24.98 -0.94 5.59
C ILE A 652 25.69 0.38 5.89
N GLN A 653 24.94 1.39 6.34
CA GLN A 653 25.51 2.69 6.71
C GLN A 653 26.55 2.57 7.83
N GLN A 654 26.25 1.78 8.87
CA GLN A 654 27.16 1.57 10.00
C GLN A 654 28.40 0.76 9.62
N HIS A 655 28.22 -0.32 8.84
CA HIS A 655 29.30 -1.22 8.44
C HIS A 655 30.26 -0.57 7.45
N THR A 656 29.75 0.16 6.46
CA THR A 656 30.57 0.75 5.39
C THR A 656 31.06 2.15 5.69
N GLY A 657 30.41 2.89 6.59
CA GLY A 657 30.65 4.32 6.81
C GLY A 657 30.36 5.21 5.59
N LYS A 658 29.83 4.60 4.50
CA LYS A 658 29.56 5.29 3.23
C LYS A 658 28.17 5.90 3.22
N ARG A 659 27.93 6.80 2.26
CA ARG A 659 26.59 7.38 2.05
C ARG A 659 25.67 6.38 1.35
N VAL A 660 24.50 6.21 1.94
CA VAL A 660 23.44 5.33 1.52
C VAL A 660 22.19 6.16 1.26
N CYS A 661 21.54 5.95 0.14
CA CYS A 661 20.29 6.58 -0.25
C CYS A 661 19.19 5.52 -0.36
#